data_b19a12f03c6241cacfc1be9fe8f95743
#
_entry.id   b19a12f03c6241cacfc1be9fe8f95743
#
_cell.length_a   1.000
_cell.length_b   1.000
_cell.length_c   1.000
_cell.angle_alpha   90.00
_cell.angle_beta   90.00
_cell.angle_gamma   90.00
#
_symmetry.space_group_name_H-M   'P 1'
#
loop_
_entity.id
_entity.type
_entity.pdbx_description
1 polymer ?
#
loop_
_entity_poly.entity_id
_entity_poly.type
_entity_poly.pdbx_seq_one_letter_code
_entity_poly.pdbx_strand_id
1 'polypeptide(L)'
;MLKSLSLVAAVLVASHLEEAQTDTTASIVLDGSSISASIANAAISSLRLTDINQEKLRENAPGRTFPEMIRNVPGVYSTSETGSFGDAKINIRGFKQENISVLLNGIPISGLTSGSMYWNNWMGLSDATAAIQVQKGVGNSMLSDNSVGGTVNILTTHPSDAFRAEAGWYHTGAGANNAFINVSSGALPRGWNLSLMAAYNWGHTFVDCSRISSGSYLVTLDKTFRQGHKLNFTALGSPETHQQRSVRLSYEEVGKYGAAYNKSWGWQTAEDGSRFQRTTARNQYFKPYFTLTHSYDGGRSDDGGNGWKAFNTFYLAFANGGGYYSESSGSRISSFIFPEGTEGAGQIDWDAVIAHNAATAPDANGIRAVNVMTDYLAGHVQAGLKSNAVKEFGDRADIDFGLHWQIYDTWEKERITDLLGADYWFEDYEKKSLAGLAGRNPVKGVGDYVRTYNGRRQNYFTAYALAHCKAGRKRQLVFTLGASLSATTLRRWDLYNYSEAEKWSDRASRAGGSVKGGVLYRLGRFSKIYANAAYYSRVPYSSVFFSNGNNQISRDICNESNSLAELGYRLAGGSFGAEITAYAALWKNKSLFSSPYSTIEEDPVKYMVKGLDAFHYGFEADLWWSYEKFVRIDAFASVGDWRWKNDVSATIYDPTTLQPMGTVNVYADGLHVGDAPQTQLGASLRFALSPGLDVHADWTWNDRFWADFDPVTRTDPDDREDPYRIPSYHLLNAGVSWSGHIRKLGLVLFLNVNNILDSSYIERGKDGSTHASDSFTGYWADGRNLNFGLRLVL
;
A
#
# COMPACT_ATOMS: atom_id res chain seq x y z
N MET A 1 -8.93 -44.69 17.55
CA MET A 1 -7.85 -43.89 17.04
C MET A 1 -7.96 -42.39 17.42
N LEU A 2 -9.12 -41.72 17.30
CA LEU A 2 -9.27 -40.34 17.73
C LEU A 2 -9.14 -40.07 19.24
N LYS A 3 -9.58 -41.02 20.10
CA LYS A 3 -9.46 -40.87 21.57
C LYS A 3 -8.02 -41.04 22.08
N SER A 4 -7.17 -41.76 21.36
CA SER A 4 -5.75 -41.96 21.68
C SER A 4 -4.88 -40.77 21.26
N LEU A 5 -5.25 -40.04 20.17
CA LEU A 5 -4.57 -38.82 19.80
C LEU A 5 -4.85 -37.66 20.78
N SER A 6 -6.09 -37.59 21.32
CA SER A 6 -6.44 -36.57 22.31
C SER A 6 -5.71 -36.72 23.64
N LEU A 7 -5.42 -37.99 24.05
CA LEU A 7 -4.72 -38.27 25.27
C LEU A 7 -3.20 -38.03 25.15
N VAL A 8 -2.62 -38.32 23.98
CA VAL A 8 -1.21 -38.04 23.68
C VAL A 8 -0.94 -36.53 23.60
N ALA A 9 -1.86 -35.79 23.01
CA ALA A 9 -1.78 -34.31 22.97
C ALA A 9 -1.90 -33.71 24.38
N ALA A 10 -2.79 -34.23 25.22
CA ALA A 10 -2.97 -33.77 26.60
C ALA A 10 -1.79 -34.13 27.53
N VAL A 11 -1.16 -35.29 27.32
CA VAL A 11 0.02 -35.73 28.11
C VAL A 11 1.29 -34.99 27.69
N LEU A 12 1.46 -34.68 26.40
CA LEU A 12 2.58 -33.85 25.91
C LEU A 12 2.49 -32.41 26.39
N VAL A 13 1.26 -31.86 26.54
CA VAL A 13 1.06 -30.52 27.10
C VAL A 13 1.34 -30.44 28.60
N ALA A 14 1.09 -31.55 29.35
CA ALA A 14 1.25 -31.55 30.81
C ALA A 14 2.70 -31.72 31.28
N SER A 15 3.58 -32.35 30.48
CA SER A 15 4.95 -32.63 30.88
C SER A 15 6.00 -31.53 30.65
N HIS A 16 5.66 -30.46 29.96
CA HIS A 16 6.57 -29.34 29.63
C HIS A 16 6.20 -28.01 30.27
N LEU A 17 5.35 -27.99 31.28
CA LEU A 17 4.92 -26.77 31.97
C LEU A 17 5.91 -26.24 33.04
N GLU A 18 7.02 -26.91 33.29
CA GLU A 18 7.91 -26.57 34.42
C GLU A 18 9.11 -25.68 34.07
N GLU A 19 9.50 -25.55 32.81
CA GLU A 19 10.64 -24.70 32.44
C GLU A 19 10.31 -23.69 31.34
N ALA A 20 9.54 -22.67 31.65
CA ALA A 20 9.42 -21.48 30.77
C ALA A 20 9.85 -20.24 31.52
N GLN A 21 11.11 -19.98 31.57
CA GLN A 21 11.64 -18.62 31.74
C GLN A 21 11.58 -17.92 30.37
N THR A 22 11.13 -16.68 30.43
CA THR A 22 11.04 -15.66 29.40
C THR A 22 9.80 -15.69 28.51
N ASP A 23 9.04 -14.63 28.64
CA ASP A 23 7.95 -14.15 27.79
C ASP A 23 8.53 -13.88 26.38
N THR A 24 8.56 -14.91 25.54
CA THR A 24 8.94 -14.78 24.13
C THR A 24 7.72 -14.51 23.25
N THR A 25 6.94 -13.48 23.56
CA THR A 25 6.54 -12.60 22.49
C THR A 25 7.85 -12.02 21.99
N ALA A 26 8.28 -12.39 20.80
CA ALA A 26 9.48 -11.82 20.20
C ALA A 26 9.30 -10.30 20.16
N SER A 27 9.64 -9.66 21.28
CA SER A 27 9.98 -8.26 21.24
C SER A 27 11.19 -8.24 20.31
N ILE A 28 10.99 -7.74 19.10
CA ILE A 28 12.11 -7.40 18.24
C ILE A 28 12.97 -6.51 19.12
N VAL A 29 14.07 -7.05 19.65
CA VAL A 29 15.10 -6.26 20.32
C VAL A 29 15.76 -5.49 19.17
N LEU A 30 15.09 -4.43 18.76
CA LEU A 30 15.66 -3.43 17.91
C LEU A 30 16.71 -2.73 18.78
N ASP A 31 17.95 -2.71 18.33
CA ASP A 31 19.01 -1.94 18.98
C ASP A 31 18.46 -0.57 19.38
N GLY A 32 18.68 -0.13 20.60
CA GLY A 32 17.97 0.91 21.36
C GLY A 32 17.50 2.21 20.70
N SER A 33 17.69 2.36 19.39
CA SER A 33 17.25 3.54 18.62
C SER A 33 15.90 3.39 17.93
N SER A 34 15.40 2.18 17.72
CA SER A 34 14.15 1.93 16.98
C SER A 34 12.90 1.83 17.86
N ILE A 35 13.05 1.83 19.18
CA ILE A 35 11.93 1.83 20.14
C ILE A 35 11.05 3.07 19.99
N SER A 36 11.59 4.17 19.49
CA SER A 36 10.89 5.44 19.33
C SER A 36 9.83 5.46 18.23
N ALA A 37 9.96 4.60 17.24
CA ALA A 37 9.04 4.57 16.10
C ALA A 37 8.02 3.41 16.17
N SER A 38 8.09 2.58 17.23
CA SER A 38 7.17 1.46 17.42
C SER A 38 5.75 1.93 17.69
N ILE A 39 4.77 1.25 17.07
CA ILE A 39 3.34 1.59 17.22
C ILE A 39 2.84 1.33 18.65
N ALA A 40 3.33 0.30 19.30
CA ALA A 40 2.92 -0.06 20.65
C ALA A 40 3.85 -1.12 21.25
N ASN A 41 3.88 -1.17 22.57
CA ASN A 41 4.44 -2.32 23.27
C ASN A 41 3.34 -3.39 23.42
N ALA A 42 3.42 -4.46 22.63
CA ALA A 42 2.46 -5.56 22.62
C ALA A 42 2.24 -6.21 23.99
N ALA A 43 3.19 -6.10 24.89
CA ALA A 43 3.10 -6.64 26.25
C ALA A 43 2.12 -5.87 27.16
N ILE A 44 1.89 -4.58 26.87
CA ILE A 44 1.12 -3.66 27.72
C ILE A 44 -0.21 -3.26 27.07
N SER A 45 -0.32 -3.40 25.75
CA SER A 45 -1.45 -2.93 24.97
C SER A 45 -2.58 -3.94 24.88
N SER A 46 -3.83 -3.48 24.91
CA SER A 46 -5.03 -4.24 24.54
C SER A 46 -5.11 -4.56 23.04
N LEU A 47 -4.10 -4.17 22.26
CA LEU A 47 -4.12 -4.20 20.81
C LEU A 47 -3.49 -5.44 20.24
N ARG A 48 -3.98 -5.76 19.06
CA ARG A 48 -3.37 -6.75 18.19
C ARG A 48 -2.31 -6.09 17.31
N LEU A 49 -1.07 -6.41 17.57
CA LEU A 49 0.08 -6.01 16.76
C LEU A 49 0.74 -7.28 16.23
N THR A 50 0.90 -7.38 14.92
CA THR A 50 1.69 -8.43 14.27
C THR A 50 3.01 -7.82 13.85
N ASP A 51 4.11 -8.31 14.42
CA ASP A 51 5.46 -7.91 14.07
C ASP A 51 6.08 -8.95 13.12
N ILE A 52 6.59 -8.49 11.99
CA ILE A 52 7.32 -9.30 11.01
C ILE A 52 8.76 -8.81 10.99
N ASN A 53 9.68 -9.67 11.42
CA ASN A 53 11.08 -9.33 11.54
C ASN A 53 11.82 -9.44 10.19
N GLN A 54 13.04 -8.90 10.14
CA GLN A 54 13.87 -8.85 8.95
C GLN A 54 14.17 -10.25 8.36
N GLU A 55 14.31 -11.26 9.18
CA GLU A 55 14.59 -12.62 8.71
C GLU A 55 13.43 -13.16 7.87
N LYS A 56 12.19 -13.07 8.39
CA LYS A 56 10.98 -13.44 7.63
C LYS A 56 10.79 -12.60 6.38
N LEU A 57 11.11 -11.32 6.43
CA LEU A 57 11.02 -10.43 5.26
C LEU A 57 11.98 -10.88 4.16
N ARG A 58 13.22 -11.19 4.50
CA ARG A 58 14.24 -11.64 3.56
C ARG A 58 13.96 -13.01 2.95
N GLU A 59 13.36 -13.92 3.69
CA GLU A 59 12.91 -15.22 3.20
C GLU A 59 11.80 -15.07 2.15
N ASN A 60 10.93 -14.08 2.32
CA ASN A 60 9.76 -13.86 1.49
C ASN A 60 9.98 -12.83 0.34
N ALA A 61 11.05 -12.05 0.36
CA ALA A 61 11.27 -10.96 -0.60
C ALA A 61 11.43 -11.41 -2.06
N PRO A 62 12.16 -12.50 -2.39
CA PRO A 62 12.39 -12.85 -3.76
C PRO A 62 11.09 -13.15 -4.53
N GLY A 63 10.88 -12.41 -5.62
CA GLY A 63 9.72 -12.58 -6.50
C GLY A 63 8.39 -12.06 -5.95
N ARG A 64 8.42 -11.24 -4.88
CA ARG A 64 7.21 -10.64 -4.28
C ARG A 64 7.35 -9.14 -4.17
N THR A 65 6.23 -8.45 -4.33
CA THR A 65 6.14 -7.02 -4.00
C THR A 65 6.20 -6.81 -2.48
N PHE A 66 6.55 -5.62 -2.04
CA PHE A 66 6.66 -5.31 -0.61
C PHE A 66 5.37 -5.63 0.19
N PRO A 67 4.15 -5.29 -0.27
CA PRO A 67 2.91 -5.67 0.42
C PRO A 67 2.68 -7.18 0.51
N GLU A 68 3.13 -7.97 -0.43
CA GLU A 68 2.96 -9.43 -0.40
C GLU A 68 3.76 -10.11 0.72
N MET A 69 4.76 -9.42 1.28
CA MET A 69 5.52 -9.92 2.42
C MET A 69 4.68 -10.04 3.70
N ILE A 70 3.55 -9.33 3.78
CA ILE A 70 2.62 -9.37 4.92
C ILE A 70 1.33 -10.15 4.64
N ARG A 71 1.22 -10.84 3.50
CA ARG A 71 0.00 -11.55 3.09
C ARG A 71 -0.44 -12.69 4.02
N ASN A 72 0.49 -13.25 4.81
CA ASN A 72 0.20 -14.29 5.78
C ASN A 72 -0.33 -13.75 7.13
N VAL A 73 -0.61 -12.45 7.21
CA VAL A 73 -1.29 -11.86 8.36
C VAL A 73 -2.80 -11.99 8.15
N PRO A 74 -3.57 -12.61 9.08
CA PRO A 74 -5.01 -12.81 8.92
C PRO A 74 -5.75 -11.52 8.64
N GLY A 75 -6.68 -11.53 7.68
CA GLY A 75 -7.45 -10.38 7.26
C GLY A 75 -6.66 -9.32 6.48
N VAL A 76 -5.40 -9.59 6.15
CA VAL A 76 -4.61 -8.81 5.20
C VAL A 76 -4.65 -9.48 3.83
N TYR A 77 -4.98 -8.73 2.82
CA TYR A 77 -4.93 -9.16 1.43
C TYR A 77 -4.04 -8.21 0.64
N SER A 78 -3.08 -8.75 -0.09
CA SER A 78 -2.15 -7.98 -0.92
C SER A 78 -2.06 -8.56 -2.31
N THR A 79 -1.90 -7.69 -3.30
CA THR A 79 -1.84 -8.04 -4.73
C THR A 79 -0.70 -7.32 -5.41
N SER A 80 -0.24 -7.86 -6.53
CA SER A 80 0.71 -7.20 -7.43
C SER A 80 0.03 -6.39 -8.54
N GLU A 81 -1.28 -6.32 -8.55
CA GLU A 81 -2.20 -5.60 -9.45
C GLU A 81 -1.84 -5.65 -10.94
N THR A 82 -0.86 -4.88 -11.39
CA THR A 82 -0.46 -4.82 -12.82
C THR A 82 0.51 -5.93 -13.22
N GLY A 83 0.91 -6.77 -12.28
CA GLY A 83 1.99 -7.74 -12.47
C GLY A 83 3.37 -7.09 -12.63
N SER A 84 3.48 -5.77 -12.43
CA SER A 84 4.75 -5.08 -12.36
C SER A 84 5.37 -5.19 -10.96
N PHE A 85 6.66 -4.97 -10.85
CA PHE A 85 7.43 -5.18 -9.63
C PHE A 85 7.06 -4.23 -8.48
N GLY A 86 6.33 -3.16 -8.72
CA GLY A 86 6.06 -2.14 -7.71
C GLY A 86 4.60 -1.72 -7.58
N ASP A 87 3.76 -2.09 -8.52
CA ASP A 87 2.34 -1.78 -8.42
C ASP A 87 1.67 -2.84 -7.56
N ALA A 88 1.35 -2.45 -6.37
CA ALA A 88 0.74 -3.34 -5.40
C ALA A 88 -0.37 -2.63 -4.64
N LYS A 89 -1.28 -3.41 -4.08
CA LYS A 89 -2.35 -2.93 -3.23
C LYS A 89 -2.40 -3.77 -1.95
N ILE A 90 -2.93 -3.16 -0.92
CA ILE A 90 -3.17 -3.81 0.36
C ILE A 90 -4.59 -3.52 0.83
N ASN A 91 -5.25 -4.55 1.33
CA ASN A 91 -6.54 -4.45 2.00
C ASN A 91 -6.42 -5.05 3.39
N ILE A 92 -7.07 -4.46 4.37
CA ILE A 92 -7.16 -5.00 5.74
C ILE A 92 -8.63 -5.07 6.13
N ARG A 93 -9.15 -6.27 6.38
CA ARG A 93 -10.57 -6.51 6.73
C ARG A 93 -11.56 -5.90 5.72
N GLY A 94 -11.22 -5.95 4.42
CA GLY A 94 -11.99 -5.34 3.34
C GLY A 94 -11.84 -3.83 3.18
N PHE A 95 -11.13 -3.16 4.08
CA PHE A 95 -10.78 -1.76 3.88
C PHE A 95 -9.65 -1.64 2.88
N LYS A 96 -9.89 -0.90 1.81
CA LYS A 96 -8.91 -0.65 0.76
C LYS A 96 -7.76 0.24 1.27
N GLN A 97 -6.66 0.23 0.55
CA GLN A 97 -5.39 0.91 0.88
C GLN A 97 -5.54 2.37 1.31
N GLU A 98 -6.42 3.15 0.68
CA GLU A 98 -6.66 4.54 1.05
C GLU A 98 -7.27 4.73 2.45
N ASN A 99 -7.71 3.64 3.07
CA ASN A 99 -8.25 3.62 4.44
C ASN A 99 -7.28 2.99 5.45
N ILE A 100 -6.06 2.69 5.01
CA ILE A 100 -4.99 2.11 5.82
C ILE A 100 -3.88 3.14 5.94
N SER A 101 -3.43 3.43 7.16
CA SER A 101 -2.28 4.29 7.37
C SER A 101 -0.99 3.52 7.14
N VAL A 102 -0.22 3.92 6.11
CA VAL A 102 1.11 3.38 5.88
C VAL A 102 2.14 4.37 6.41
N LEU A 103 2.95 3.90 7.34
CA LEU A 103 3.95 4.71 8.03
C LEU A 103 5.36 4.20 7.72
N LEU A 104 6.30 5.11 7.63
CA LEU A 104 7.73 4.84 7.60
C LEU A 104 8.36 5.47 8.84
N ASN A 105 8.90 4.64 9.72
CA ASN A 105 9.42 5.07 11.02
C ASN A 105 8.41 5.96 11.81
N GLY A 106 7.13 5.58 11.74
CA GLY A 106 6.06 6.31 12.43
C GLY A 106 5.54 7.57 11.70
N ILE A 107 6.04 7.92 10.52
CA ILE A 107 5.61 9.07 9.72
C ILE A 107 4.75 8.61 8.55
N PRO A 108 3.55 9.20 8.33
CA PRO A 108 2.68 8.85 7.21
C PRO A 108 3.34 9.14 5.85
N ILE A 109 3.31 8.17 4.93
CA ILE A 109 3.90 8.28 3.60
C ILE A 109 2.88 8.20 2.46
N SER A 110 1.60 7.90 2.76
CA SER A 110 0.49 7.96 1.80
C SER A 110 0.19 9.38 1.37
N GLY A 111 -0.29 9.57 0.14
CA GLY A 111 -0.63 10.87 -0.40
C GLY A 111 -1.89 11.48 0.25
N LEU A 112 -1.86 12.76 0.62
CA LEU A 112 -3.03 13.47 1.18
C LEU A 112 -4.11 13.80 0.15
N THR A 113 -3.82 13.61 -1.14
CA THR A 113 -4.79 13.88 -2.21
C THR A 113 -5.90 12.82 -2.25
N SER A 114 -5.54 11.55 -2.16
CA SER A 114 -6.45 10.40 -2.31
C SER A 114 -6.25 9.29 -1.28
N GLY A 115 -5.24 9.39 -0.42
CA GLY A 115 -4.84 8.32 0.49
C GLY A 115 -4.06 7.18 -0.19
N SER A 116 -3.83 7.28 -1.48
CA SER A 116 -3.13 6.25 -2.23
C SER A 116 -1.68 6.11 -1.80
N MET A 117 -1.23 4.87 -1.73
CA MET A 117 0.17 4.49 -1.59
C MET A 117 0.64 3.90 -2.92
N TYR A 118 1.69 4.46 -3.49
CA TYR A 118 2.32 3.96 -4.70
C TYR A 118 3.60 3.24 -4.30
N TRP A 119 3.55 1.91 -4.23
CA TRP A 119 4.65 1.08 -3.71
C TRP A 119 5.86 1.08 -4.63
N ASN A 120 5.66 1.30 -5.92
CA ASN A 120 6.75 1.48 -6.89
C ASN A 120 7.71 2.63 -6.54
N ASN A 121 7.23 3.68 -5.86
CA ASN A 121 8.09 4.77 -5.38
C ASN A 121 9.05 4.36 -4.25
N TRP A 122 8.95 3.10 -3.78
CA TRP A 122 9.62 2.57 -2.60
C TRP A 122 10.23 1.18 -2.85
N MET A 123 10.70 0.92 -4.06
CA MET A 123 11.20 -0.42 -4.46
C MET A 123 12.34 -0.96 -3.59
N GLY A 124 13.12 -0.10 -2.94
CA GLY A 124 14.17 -0.52 -2.01
C GLY A 124 13.74 -0.80 -0.58
N LEU A 125 12.44 -0.71 -0.28
CA LEU A 125 11.97 -0.95 1.10
C LEU A 125 12.27 -2.35 1.60
N SER A 126 12.22 -3.38 0.75
CA SER A 126 12.54 -4.75 1.15
C SER A 126 13.93 -4.89 1.77
N ASP A 127 14.92 -4.22 1.17
CA ASP A 127 16.32 -4.26 1.60
C ASP A 127 16.59 -3.30 2.76
N ALA A 128 15.82 -2.21 2.86
CA ALA A 128 15.93 -1.19 3.88
C ALA A 128 15.16 -1.50 5.18
N THR A 129 14.27 -2.51 5.19
CA THR A 129 13.35 -2.77 6.30
C THR A 129 13.94 -3.71 7.35
N ALA A 130 13.89 -3.29 8.61
CA ALA A 130 14.22 -4.12 9.77
C ALA A 130 12.98 -4.89 10.28
N ALA A 131 11.80 -4.26 10.25
CA ALA A 131 10.56 -4.87 10.70
C ALA A 131 9.34 -4.19 10.08
N ILE A 132 8.23 -4.93 9.98
CA ILE A 132 6.92 -4.39 9.66
C ILE A 132 5.98 -4.67 10.83
N GLN A 133 5.30 -3.64 11.28
CA GLN A 133 4.28 -3.71 12.31
C GLN A 133 2.90 -3.54 11.67
N VAL A 134 2.07 -4.55 11.76
CA VAL A 134 0.70 -4.52 11.25
C VAL A 134 -0.28 -4.47 12.40
N GLN A 135 -1.03 -3.39 12.47
CA GLN A 135 -2.09 -3.19 13.43
C GLN A 135 -3.42 -3.13 12.69
N LYS A 136 -4.36 -3.99 13.07
CA LYS A 136 -5.68 -4.08 12.47
C LYS A 136 -6.73 -3.42 13.35
N GLY A 137 -7.75 -2.81 12.73
CA GLY A 137 -8.93 -2.27 13.43
C GLY A 137 -8.65 -1.11 14.37
N VAL A 138 -9.13 -1.22 15.62
CA VAL A 138 -8.98 -0.16 16.64
C VAL A 138 -7.51 0.02 16.98
N GLY A 139 -6.86 0.96 16.29
CA GLY A 139 -5.48 1.29 16.56
C GLY A 139 -5.31 2.12 17.83
N ASN A 140 -4.42 1.70 18.77
CA ASN A 140 -3.90 2.60 19.82
C ASN A 140 -2.75 3.45 19.30
N SER A 141 -2.42 3.29 18.05
CA SER A 141 -1.37 4.08 17.50
C SER A 141 -1.82 5.54 17.44
N MET A 142 -1.14 6.35 18.20
CA MET A 142 -1.15 7.80 18.03
C MET A 142 -0.27 8.21 16.86
N LEU A 143 0.38 7.22 16.22
CA LEU A 143 1.19 7.43 15.03
C LEU A 143 0.34 7.61 13.79
N SER A 144 -0.88 7.05 13.74
CA SER A 144 -1.73 7.12 12.56
C SER A 144 -2.82 8.16 12.69
N ASP A 145 -2.93 8.97 11.68
CA ASP A 145 -3.99 9.97 11.54
C ASP A 145 -5.26 9.28 11.02
N ASN A 146 -6.18 8.94 11.93
CA ASN A 146 -7.56 8.54 11.62
C ASN A 146 -7.71 7.41 10.59
N SER A 147 -6.85 6.40 10.65
CA SER A 147 -6.98 5.20 9.81
C SER A 147 -8.15 4.34 10.26
N VAL A 148 -8.99 3.96 9.32
CA VAL A 148 -10.20 3.18 9.54
C VAL A 148 -9.94 1.68 9.51
N GLY A 149 -9.13 1.22 8.55
CA GLY A 149 -8.85 -0.21 8.33
C GLY A 149 -7.73 -0.76 9.20
N GLY A 150 -6.78 0.09 9.58
CA GLY A 150 -5.59 -0.32 10.35
C GLY A 150 -4.35 0.48 9.98
N THR A 151 -3.23 0.07 10.52
CA THR A 151 -1.93 0.74 10.32
C THR A 151 -0.86 -0.27 9.96
N VAL A 152 -0.06 0.04 8.96
CA VAL A 152 1.17 -0.68 8.60
C VAL A 152 2.34 0.26 8.85
N ASN A 153 3.19 -0.04 9.82
CA ASN A 153 4.38 0.75 10.13
C ASN A 153 5.64 0.00 9.71
N ILE A 154 6.41 0.60 8.85
CA ILE A 154 7.65 0.08 8.29
C ILE A 154 8.80 0.69 9.08
N LEU A 155 9.59 -0.15 9.72
CA LEU A 155 10.76 0.26 10.46
C LEU A 155 12.01 -0.01 9.63
N THR A 156 12.78 1.03 9.32
CA THR A 156 14.02 0.88 8.55
C THR A 156 15.16 0.30 9.41
N THR A 157 16.15 -0.25 8.76
CA THR A 157 17.37 -0.68 9.43
C THR A 157 18.12 0.53 10.03
N HIS A 158 18.67 0.31 11.21
CA HIS A 158 19.50 1.28 11.93
C HIS A 158 20.95 0.83 12.01
N PRO A 159 21.90 1.75 12.23
CA PRO A 159 23.30 1.39 12.44
C PRO A 159 23.45 0.44 13.63
N SER A 160 24.20 -0.64 13.43
CA SER A 160 24.61 -1.58 14.48
C SER A 160 25.78 -1.00 15.30
N ASP A 161 25.88 -1.37 16.58
CA ASP A 161 27.05 -1.02 17.40
C ASP A 161 28.30 -1.85 17.03
N ALA A 162 28.12 -2.99 16.37
CA ALA A 162 29.21 -3.76 15.76
C ALA A 162 29.31 -3.46 14.27
N PHE A 163 30.53 -3.49 13.73
CA PHE A 163 30.72 -3.44 12.28
C PHE A 163 30.01 -4.62 11.65
N ARG A 164 29.26 -4.35 10.59
CA ARG A 164 28.55 -5.35 9.79
C ARG A 164 28.55 -4.94 8.35
N ALA A 165 28.86 -5.89 7.47
CA ALA A 165 28.71 -5.70 6.02
C ALA A 165 27.94 -6.87 5.45
N GLU A 166 27.06 -6.60 4.51
CA GLU A 166 26.24 -7.59 3.85
C GLU A 166 26.14 -7.24 2.37
N ALA A 167 26.24 -8.24 1.50
CA ALA A 167 25.96 -8.10 0.07
C ALA A 167 25.14 -9.28 -0.39
N GLY A 168 24.23 -9.06 -1.30
CA GLY A 168 23.38 -10.14 -1.81
C GLY A 168 22.95 -9.91 -3.25
N TRP A 169 22.52 -10.99 -3.86
CA TRP A 169 21.89 -11.02 -5.15
C TRP A 169 20.83 -12.10 -5.21
N TYR A 170 19.72 -11.81 -5.86
CA TYR A 170 18.74 -12.81 -6.21
C TYR A 170 18.16 -12.63 -7.62
N HIS A 171 17.68 -13.73 -8.14
CA HIS A 171 17.01 -13.82 -9.43
C HIS A 171 15.62 -14.45 -9.26
N THR A 172 14.65 -13.92 -10.00
CA THR A 172 13.30 -14.49 -10.06
C THR A 172 13.12 -15.24 -11.37
N GLY A 173 12.38 -16.35 -11.36
CA GLY A 173 12.09 -17.13 -12.55
C GLY A 173 11.35 -16.36 -13.64
N ALA A 174 10.68 -15.27 -13.27
CA ALA A 174 10.08 -14.33 -14.22
C ALA A 174 11.11 -13.43 -14.92
N GLY A 175 12.38 -13.36 -14.45
CA GLY A 175 13.46 -12.61 -15.09
C GLY A 175 13.90 -11.32 -14.38
N ALA A 176 13.34 -11.01 -13.21
CA ALA A 176 13.82 -9.88 -12.41
C ALA A 176 15.04 -10.25 -11.56
N ASN A 177 15.90 -9.29 -11.31
CA ASN A 177 17.09 -9.41 -10.51
C ASN A 177 17.13 -8.28 -9.47
N ASN A 178 17.72 -8.57 -8.31
CA ASN A 178 18.09 -7.57 -7.31
C ASN A 178 19.53 -7.82 -6.87
N ALA A 179 20.32 -6.78 -6.73
CA ALA A 179 21.61 -6.82 -6.07
C ALA A 179 21.67 -5.71 -5.02
N PHE A 180 22.18 -6.02 -3.83
CA PHE A 180 22.27 -5.04 -2.75
C PHE A 180 23.56 -5.16 -1.95
N ILE A 181 23.90 -4.06 -1.29
CA ILE A 181 24.95 -3.97 -0.27
C ILE A 181 24.42 -3.18 0.91
N ASN A 182 24.72 -3.63 2.12
CA ASN A 182 24.40 -2.93 3.36
C ASN A 182 25.62 -2.96 4.28
N VAL A 183 26.03 -1.78 4.76
CA VAL A 183 27.23 -1.64 5.61
C VAL A 183 26.88 -0.78 6.81
N SER A 184 27.20 -1.29 8.01
CA SER A 184 27.14 -0.54 9.27
C SER A 184 28.55 -0.36 9.83
N SER A 185 28.89 0.87 10.19
CA SER A 185 30.24 1.22 10.66
C SER A 185 30.61 0.60 12.01
N GLY A 186 29.60 0.13 12.76
CA GLY A 186 29.79 -0.07 14.19
C GLY A 186 29.89 1.25 14.96
N ALA A 187 30.13 1.15 16.27
CA ALA A 187 30.29 2.31 17.15
C ALA A 187 31.57 3.11 16.78
N LEU A 188 31.35 4.33 16.32
CA LEU A 188 32.42 5.28 16.02
C LEU A 188 32.73 6.20 17.23
N PRO A 189 33.92 6.86 17.26
CA PRO A 189 34.27 7.78 18.34
C PRO A 189 33.21 8.86 18.57
N ARG A 190 33.02 9.25 19.82
CA ARG A 190 32.12 10.30 20.27
C ARG A 190 30.64 9.97 20.08
N GLY A 191 30.27 8.67 19.96
CA GLY A 191 28.87 8.21 19.87
C GLY A 191 28.23 8.41 18.50
N TRP A 192 29.00 8.36 17.43
CA TRP A 192 28.50 8.30 16.06
C TRP A 192 28.36 6.86 15.60
N ASN A 193 27.33 6.58 14.78
CA ASN A 193 27.16 5.34 14.03
C ASN A 193 26.61 5.68 12.65
N LEU A 194 27.06 4.98 11.62
CA LEU A 194 26.62 5.17 10.23
C LEU A 194 26.18 3.85 9.63
N SER A 195 25.09 3.84 8.89
CA SER A 195 24.69 2.73 8.03
C SER A 195 24.38 3.22 6.62
N LEU A 196 24.81 2.45 5.64
CA LEU A 196 24.64 2.71 4.21
C LEU A 196 24.07 1.45 3.56
N MET A 197 22.96 1.57 2.83
CA MET A 197 22.42 0.53 1.98
C MET A 197 22.30 1.09 0.55
N ALA A 198 22.65 0.28 -0.43
CA ALA A 198 22.38 0.52 -1.85
C ALA A 198 21.87 -0.76 -2.48
N ALA A 199 20.88 -0.65 -3.35
CA ALA A 199 20.34 -1.78 -4.10
C ALA A 199 20.00 -1.36 -5.53
N TYR A 200 19.99 -2.34 -6.45
CA TYR A 200 19.57 -2.15 -7.83
C TYR A 200 18.71 -3.31 -8.28
N ASN A 201 17.54 -2.98 -8.82
CA ASN A 201 16.60 -3.94 -9.41
C ASN A 201 16.58 -3.76 -10.93
N TRP A 202 16.63 -4.87 -11.68
CA TRP A 202 16.57 -4.85 -13.15
C TRP A 202 15.97 -6.13 -13.70
N GLY A 203 15.50 -6.07 -14.94
CA GLY A 203 14.93 -7.22 -15.63
C GLY A 203 13.48 -6.99 -16.04
N HIS A 204 12.66 -8.02 -15.91
CA HIS A 204 11.23 -7.99 -16.26
C HIS A 204 10.44 -8.91 -15.32
N THR A 205 9.12 -8.78 -15.35
CA THR A 205 8.19 -9.69 -14.66
C THR A 205 7.62 -10.71 -15.63
N PHE A 206 6.65 -11.52 -15.18
CA PHE A 206 5.95 -12.48 -16.04
C PHE A 206 5.07 -11.81 -17.11
N VAL A 207 4.70 -10.55 -16.93
CA VAL A 207 3.88 -9.78 -17.86
C VAL A 207 4.73 -9.35 -19.07
N ASP A 208 4.19 -9.48 -20.26
CA ASP A 208 4.85 -9.06 -21.49
C ASP A 208 5.17 -7.57 -21.48
N CYS A 209 6.35 -7.18 -21.95
CA CYS A 209 6.82 -5.80 -22.01
C CYS A 209 6.72 -5.09 -20.62
N SER A 210 7.31 -5.71 -19.61
CA SER A 210 7.32 -5.22 -18.20
C SER A 210 8.72 -4.95 -17.67
N ARG A 211 9.56 -4.31 -18.47
CA ARG A 211 10.95 -4.00 -18.09
C ARG A 211 11.01 -3.09 -16.86
N ILE A 212 11.98 -3.38 -15.96
CA ILE A 212 12.23 -2.68 -14.72
C ILE A 212 13.66 -2.16 -14.68
N SER A 213 13.86 -0.99 -14.11
CA SER A 213 15.15 -0.42 -13.70
C SER A 213 14.93 0.49 -12.50
N SER A 214 15.46 0.10 -11.33
CA SER A 214 15.31 0.88 -10.10
C SER A 214 16.57 0.82 -9.24
N GLY A 215 17.13 1.98 -8.92
CA GLY A 215 18.13 2.12 -7.88
C GLY A 215 17.45 2.39 -6.52
N SER A 216 18.10 2.04 -5.42
CA SER A 216 17.61 2.36 -4.07
C SER A 216 18.77 2.65 -3.14
N TYR A 217 18.55 3.55 -2.19
CA TYR A 217 19.54 3.85 -1.16
C TYR A 217 18.86 4.15 0.17
N LEU A 218 19.56 3.80 1.26
CA LEU A 218 19.29 4.23 2.62
C LEU A 218 20.59 4.68 3.28
N VAL A 219 20.59 5.88 3.82
CA VAL A 219 21.67 6.42 4.64
C VAL A 219 21.10 6.72 6.01
N THR A 220 21.66 6.14 7.06
CA THR A 220 21.24 6.41 8.43
C THR A 220 22.45 6.80 9.26
N LEU A 221 22.37 7.96 9.91
CA LEU A 221 23.41 8.50 10.76
C LEU A 221 22.87 8.74 12.15
N ASP A 222 23.44 8.08 13.13
CA ASP A 222 23.08 8.20 14.54
C ASP A 222 24.13 8.98 15.30
N LYS A 223 23.67 9.84 16.21
CA LYS A 223 24.49 10.55 17.18
C LYS A 223 23.90 10.39 18.58
N THR A 224 24.57 9.65 19.42
CA THR A 224 24.23 9.51 20.83
C THR A 224 24.96 10.56 21.65
N PHE A 225 24.24 11.31 22.47
CA PHE A 225 24.75 12.28 23.40
C PHE A 225 24.71 11.75 24.83
N ARG A 226 25.23 12.49 25.78
CA ARG A 226 25.04 12.21 27.21
C ARG A 226 23.60 12.53 27.63
N GLN A 227 23.19 12.01 28.77
CA GLN A 227 21.90 12.30 29.41
C GLN A 227 20.66 11.81 28.59
N GLY A 228 20.79 10.73 27.82
CA GLY A 228 19.66 10.09 27.15
C GLY A 228 19.19 10.76 25.86
N HIS A 229 19.93 11.73 25.33
CA HIS A 229 19.59 12.35 24.05
C HIS A 229 20.23 11.60 22.87
N LYS A 230 19.48 11.44 21.79
CA LYS A 230 19.94 10.87 20.53
C LYS A 230 19.39 11.67 19.35
N LEU A 231 20.21 11.86 18.31
CA LEU A 231 19.77 12.32 17.00
C LEU A 231 19.96 11.22 15.99
N ASN A 232 18.96 11.03 15.14
CA ASN A 232 18.98 10.13 14.01
C ASN A 232 18.64 10.93 12.75
N PHE A 233 19.49 10.86 11.75
CA PHE A 233 19.22 11.35 10.40
C PHE A 233 19.05 10.15 9.48
N THR A 234 17.97 10.14 8.70
CA THR A 234 17.73 9.13 7.69
C THR A 234 17.44 9.79 6.34
N ALA A 235 18.10 9.30 5.30
CA ALA A 235 17.83 9.65 3.91
C ALA A 235 17.57 8.38 3.11
N LEU A 236 16.47 8.33 2.37
CA LEU A 236 16.02 7.17 1.64
C LEU A 236 15.43 7.61 0.30
N GLY A 237 15.62 6.82 -0.75
CA GLY A 237 15.02 7.06 -2.05
C GLY A 237 15.19 5.90 -3.00
N SER A 238 14.25 5.79 -3.96
CA SER A 238 14.25 4.76 -4.98
C SER A 238 13.89 5.36 -6.35
N PRO A 239 14.86 5.97 -7.08
CA PRO A 239 14.63 6.34 -8.47
C PRO A 239 14.30 5.10 -9.29
N GLU A 240 13.20 5.16 -10.03
CA GLU A 240 12.70 4.00 -10.77
C GLU A 240 12.17 4.37 -12.14
N THR A 241 12.20 3.40 -13.04
CA THR A 241 11.48 3.36 -14.31
C THR A 241 11.00 1.94 -14.55
N HIS A 242 9.73 1.79 -14.88
CA HIS A 242 9.16 0.50 -15.21
C HIS A 242 8.07 0.60 -16.27
N GLN A 243 7.88 -0.49 -17.01
CA GLN A 243 6.74 -0.72 -17.89
C GLN A 243 5.72 -1.59 -17.17
N GLN A 244 4.45 -1.44 -17.50
CA GLN A 244 3.37 -2.10 -16.79
C GLN A 244 2.22 -2.48 -17.70
N ARG A 245 1.39 -3.41 -17.25
CA ARG A 245 0.08 -3.69 -17.82
C ARG A 245 -0.95 -2.77 -17.15
N SER A 246 -1.32 -1.68 -17.83
CA SER A 246 -2.24 -0.68 -17.26
C SER A 246 -3.72 -1.07 -17.37
N VAL A 247 -4.04 -2.10 -18.15
CA VAL A 247 -5.42 -2.50 -18.49
C VAL A 247 -5.68 -3.92 -18.02
N ARG A 248 -6.84 -4.13 -17.37
CA ARG A 248 -7.33 -5.47 -16.99
C ARG A 248 -7.66 -6.29 -18.21
N LEU A 249 -7.65 -7.61 -18.06
CA LEU A 249 -7.97 -8.57 -19.09
C LEU A 249 -9.34 -9.20 -18.86
N SER A 250 -10.04 -9.55 -19.94
CA SER A 250 -11.22 -10.42 -19.89
C SER A 250 -10.83 -11.90 -19.86
N TYR A 251 -11.77 -12.78 -19.55
CA TYR A 251 -11.57 -14.23 -19.68
C TYR A 251 -11.25 -14.67 -21.11
N GLU A 252 -11.88 -14.02 -22.09
CA GLU A 252 -11.61 -14.27 -23.51
C GLU A 252 -10.17 -13.94 -23.88
N GLU A 253 -9.70 -12.74 -23.47
CA GLU A 253 -8.32 -12.30 -23.74
C GLU A 253 -7.29 -13.25 -23.11
N VAL A 254 -7.54 -13.68 -21.87
CA VAL A 254 -6.64 -14.63 -21.19
C VAL A 254 -6.69 -16.02 -21.83
N GLY A 255 -7.87 -16.48 -22.23
CA GLY A 255 -8.02 -17.73 -22.97
C GLY A 255 -7.27 -17.74 -24.31
N LYS A 256 -7.18 -16.58 -24.95
CA LYS A 256 -6.60 -16.40 -26.29
C LYS A 256 -5.08 -16.11 -26.25
N TYR A 257 -4.66 -15.25 -25.34
CA TYR A 257 -3.29 -14.73 -25.30
C TYR A 257 -2.51 -15.12 -24.04
N GLY A 258 -3.17 -15.73 -23.06
CA GLY A 258 -2.56 -16.12 -21.80
C GLY A 258 -2.55 -15.01 -20.73
N ALA A 259 -2.21 -15.37 -19.48
CA ALA A 259 -2.18 -14.47 -18.33
C ALA A 259 -1.07 -13.40 -18.40
N ALA A 260 -0.02 -13.64 -19.16
CA ALA A 260 1.09 -12.71 -19.37
C ALA A 260 0.77 -11.58 -20.35
N TYR A 261 -0.32 -11.72 -21.09
CA TYR A 261 -0.72 -10.76 -22.12
C TYR A 261 -0.82 -9.34 -21.58
N ASN A 262 -0.26 -8.40 -22.34
CA ASN A 262 -0.27 -6.97 -22.04
C ASN A 262 -0.64 -6.18 -23.29
N LYS A 263 -1.83 -5.62 -23.33
CA LYS A 263 -2.32 -4.82 -24.46
C LYS A 263 -1.87 -3.35 -24.45
N SER A 264 -0.95 -2.99 -23.52
CA SER A 264 -0.42 -1.63 -23.43
C SER A 264 0.85 -1.41 -24.26
N TRP A 265 1.25 -2.35 -25.13
CA TRP A 265 2.42 -2.23 -25.97
C TRP A 265 2.18 -2.85 -27.35
N GLY A 266 3.07 -2.58 -28.26
CA GLY A 266 3.07 -3.18 -29.58
C GLY A 266 4.35 -2.94 -30.35
N TRP A 267 4.29 -3.14 -31.65
CA TRP A 267 5.45 -3.05 -32.52
C TRP A 267 5.40 -1.80 -33.39
N GLN A 268 6.57 -1.16 -33.53
CA GLN A 268 6.83 -0.10 -34.46
C GLN A 268 8.00 -0.48 -35.35
N THR A 269 7.94 -0.16 -36.66
CA THR A 269 9.01 -0.32 -37.61
C THR A 269 9.87 0.93 -37.67
N ALA A 270 11.17 0.81 -37.50
CA ALA A 270 12.14 1.88 -37.66
C ALA A 270 12.43 2.12 -39.16
N GLU A 271 13.11 3.25 -39.47
CA GLU A 271 13.46 3.63 -40.83
C GLU A 271 14.35 2.58 -41.54
N ASP A 272 15.16 1.85 -40.75
CA ASP A 272 16.01 0.76 -41.29
C ASP A 272 15.27 -0.57 -41.49
N GLY A 273 13.95 -0.60 -41.24
CA GLY A 273 13.10 -1.79 -41.36
C GLY A 273 13.15 -2.70 -40.12
N SER A 274 13.93 -2.40 -39.09
CA SER A 274 13.92 -3.17 -37.85
C SER A 274 12.67 -2.87 -37.01
N ARG A 275 12.17 -3.88 -36.31
CA ARG A 275 11.00 -3.72 -35.40
C ARG A 275 11.45 -3.57 -33.97
N PHE A 276 10.84 -2.68 -33.24
CA PHE A 276 11.07 -2.47 -31.82
C PHE A 276 9.76 -2.34 -31.02
N GLN A 277 9.85 -2.69 -29.75
CA GLN A 277 8.72 -2.61 -28.82
C GLN A 277 8.49 -1.19 -28.36
N ARG A 278 7.25 -0.73 -28.44
CA ARG A 278 6.79 0.57 -27.92
C ARG A 278 5.59 0.37 -27.01
N THR A 279 5.57 1.06 -25.87
CA THR A 279 4.50 0.94 -24.86
C THR A 279 3.78 2.28 -24.66
N THR A 280 2.49 2.18 -24.34
CA THR A 280 1.69 3.30 -23.83
C THR A 280 1.73 3.41 -22.29
N ALA A 281 2.33 2.43 -21.61
CA ALA A 281 2.29 2.32 -20.13
C ALA A 281 3.70 2.16 -19.56
N ARG A 282 4.39 3.29 -19.41
CA ARG A 282 5.67 3.39 -18.71
C ARG A 282 5.53 4.39 -17.59
N ASN A 283 6.04 4.05 -16.41
CA ASN A 283 6.18 4.94 -15.27
C ASN A 283 7.66 5.25 -14.99
N GLN A 284 7.91 6.44 -14.47
CA GLN A 284 9.19 6.83 -13.90
C GLN A 284 8.94 7.75 -12.72
N TYR A 285 9.60 7.49 -11.59
CA TYR A 285 9.36 8.28 -10.39
C TYR A 285 10.57 8.34 -9.49
N PHE A 286 10.72 9.44 -8.77
CA PHE A 286 11.71 9.60 -7.74
C PHE A 286 11.16 10.40 -6.57
N LYS A 287 11.19 9.81 -5.37
CA LYS A 287 10.73 10.42 -4.12
C LYS A 287 11.80 10.31 -3.04
N PRO A 288 12.84 11.17 -3.04
CA PRO A 288 13.78 11.26 -1.93
C PRO A 288 13.05 11.70 -0.65
N TYR A 289 13.35 11.02 0.43
CA TYR A 289 12.72 11.19 1.73
C TYR A 289 13.78 11.35 2.81
N PHE A 290 13.63 12.37 3.65
CA PHE A 290 14.59 12.73 4.69
C PHE A 290 13.86 12.86 6.03
N THR A 291 14.46 12.34 7.09
CA THR A 291 14.01 12.56 8.45
C THR A 291 15.18 12.96 9.35
N LEU A 292 14.89 13.85 10.31
CA LEU A 292 15.76 14.17 11.43
C LEU A 292 14.95 13.95 12.72
N THR A 293 15.28 12.90 13.45
CA THR A 293 14.61 12.52 14.67
C THR A 293 15.50 12.80 15.88
N HIS A 294 15.00 13.61 16.79
CA HIS A 294 15.55 13.75 18.14
C HIS A 294 14.76 12.85 19.08
N SER A 295 15.43 12.02 19.85
CA SER A 295 14.84 11.25 20.93
C SER A 295 15.51 11.60 22.26
N TYR A 296 14.69 11.60 23.30
CA TYR A 296 15.11 11.76 24.67
C TYR A 296 14.51 10.65 25.52
N ASP A 297 15.38 9.94 26.25
CA ASP A 297 14.96 9.00 27.29
C ASP A 297 15.59 9.43 28.61
N GLY A 298 14.79 10.03 29.46
CA GLY A 298 15.21 10.53 30.79
C GLY A 298 15.47 9.42 31.81
N GLY A 299 15.37 8.13 31.41
CA GLY A 299 15.53 6.99 32.29
C GLY A 299 14.44 6.88 33.36
N ARG A 300 14.33 5.72 33.99
CA ARG A 300 13.68 5.61 35.30
C ARG A 300 14.75 5.98 36.35
N SER A 301 14.45 6.88 37.29
CA SER A 301 15.28 6.97 38.45
C SER A 301 15.20 5.65 39.23
N ASP A 302 16.32 5.21 39.82
CA ASP A 302 16.38 3.95 40.60
C ASP A 302 15.34 3.89 41.74
N ASP A 303 14.80 5.04 42.11
CA ASP A 303 13.74 5.23 43.16
C ASP A 303 12.30 5.04 42.63
N GLY A 304 12.09 4.49 41.39
CA GLY A 304 10.75 4.33 40.82
C GLY A 304 10.11 5.63 40.34
N GLY A 305 10.93 6.67 40.11
CA GLY A 305 10.50 7.99 39.73
C GLY A 305 9.86 8.06 38.31
N ASN A 306 9.16 9.15 38.14
CA ASN A 306 8.39 9.46 36.92
C ASN A 306 9.30 9.83 35.75
N GLY A 307 9.48 8.91 34.81
CA GLY A 307 10.27 9.12 33.59
C GLY A 307 9.59 9.98 32.54
N TRP A 308 10.38 10.72 31.77
CA TRP A 308 9.94 11.37 30.55
C TRP A 308 10.67 10.80 29.35
N LYS A 309 9.92 10.54 28.26
CA LYS A 309 10.48 10.25 26.94
C LYS A 309 9.91 11.22 25.95
N ALA A 310 10.70 11.67 25.01
CA ALA A 310 10.22 12.57 23.96
C ALA A 310 10.83 12.19 22.61
N PHE A 311 10.04 12.35 21.56
CA PHE A 311 10.41 12.05 20.19
C PHE A 311 9.94 13.18 19.29
N ASN A 312 10.87 13.78 18.55
CA ASN A 312 10.60 14.90 17.68
C ASN A 312 11.19 14.59 16.31
N THR A 313 10.36 14.41 15.30
CA THR A 313 10.78 14.10 13.94
C THR A 313 10.39 15.23 13.01
N PHE A 314 11.37 15.91 12.45
CA PHE A 314 11.22 16.71 11.24
C PHE A 314 11.39 15.80 10.02
N TYR A 315 10.55 15.96 9.01
CA TYR A 315 10.64 15.20 7.78
C TYR A 315 10.38 16.05 6.55
N LEU A 316 10.99 15.64 5.43
CA LEU A 316 10.90 16.31 4.14
C LEU A 316 10.94 15.27 3.03
N ALA A 317 10.00 15.37 2.08
CA ALA A 317 10.01 14.59 0.85
C ALA A 317 9.81 15.49 -0.36
N PHE A 318 10.53 15.19 -1.43
CA PHE A 318 10.34 15.76 -2.74
C PHE A 318 9.96 14.61 -3.67
N ALA A 319 8.88 14.76 -4.40
CA ALA A 319 8.46 13.73 -5.31
C ALA A 319 8.23 14.32 -6.69
N ASN A 320 8.78 13.68 -7.70
CA ASN A 320 8.58 14.08 -9.10
C ASN A 320 8.68 12.87 -10.01
N GLY A 321 7.77 12.79 -10.95
CA GLY A 321 7.73 11.72 -11.93
C GLY A 321 6.39 11.68 -12.63
N GLY A 322 6.11 10.56 -13.28
CA GLY A 322 4.85 10.36 -13.99
C GLY A 322 4.93 9.17 -14.93
N GLY A 323 3.89 9.03 -15.72
CA GLY A 323 3.75 7.93 -16.65
C GLY A 323 3.35 8.38 -18.05
N TYR A 324 3.56 7.48 -19.01
CA TYR A 324 3.04 7.64 -20.35
C TYR A 324 1.52 7.60 -20.34
N TYR A 325 0.94 8.53 -21.08
CA TYR A 325 -0.46 8.61 -21.42
C TYR A 325 -0.62 8.86 -22.92
N SER A 326 -1.83 8.86 -23.39
CA SER A 326 -2.16 9.24 -24.76
C SER A 326 -3.43 10.04 -24.79
N GLU A 327 -3.48 11.00 -25.69
CA GLU A 327 -4.69 11.75 -26.01
C GLU A 327 -5.14 11.42 -27.44
N SER A 328 -6.47 11.35 -27.62
CA SER A 328 -7.09 11.02 -28.91
C SER A 328 -8.28 11.92 -29.15
N SER A 329 -8.38 12.47 -30.36
CA SER A 329 -9.55 13.23 -30.84
C SER A 329 -10.46 12.41 -31.76
N GLY A 330 -10.16 11.11 -31.93
CA GLY A 330 -10.90 10.16 -32.75
C GLY A 330 -10.59 8.71 -32.29
N SER A 331 -10.30 7.81 -33.20
CA SER A 331 -9.94 6.44 -32.89
C SER A 331 -8.73 6.38 -31.97
N ARG A 332 -8.85 5.69 -30.84
CA ARG A 332 -7.81 5.60 -29.82
C ARG A 332 -6.66 4.68 -30.27
N ILE A 333 -5.47 4.88 -29.74
CA ILE A 333 -4.30 4.02 -30.01
C ILE A 333 -4.62 2.54 -29.79
N SER A 334 -5.38 2.22 -28.75
CA SER A 334 -5.77 0.85 -28.40
C SER A 334 -6.70 0.14 -29.43
N SER A 335 -7.26 0.87 -30.38
CA SER A 335 -8.07 0.27 -31.47
C SER A 335 -7.23 -0.16 -32.68
N PHE A 336 -5.97 0.24 -32.74
CA PHE A 336 -5.04 -0.16 -33.81
C PHE A 336 -4.25 -1.37 -33.33
N ILE A 337 -4.76 -2.56 -33.58
CA ILE A 337 -4.12 -3.83 -33.16
C ILE A 337 -3.86 -4.70 -34.37
N PHE A 338 -2.77 -5.46 -34.30
CA PHE A 338 -2.48 -6.46 -35.29
C PHE A 338 -3.59 -7.52 -35.34
N PRO A 339 -4.12 -7.83 -36.55
CA PRO A 339 -5.20 -8.81 -36.73
C PRO A 339 -4.81 -10.20 -36.22
N GLU A 340 -5.84 -11.01 -35.94
CA GLU A 340 -5.65 -12.42 -35.63
C GLU A 340 -4.93 -13.17 -36.76
N GLY A 341 -4.06 -14.11 -36.40
CA GLY A 341 -3.27 -14.90 -37.32
C GLY A 341 -2.06 -14.19 -37.91
N THR A 342 -1.81 -12.94 -37.55
CA THR A 342 -0.59 -12.23 -37.94
C THR A 342 0.43 -12.24 -36.80
N GLU A 343 1.69 -11.98 -37.10
CA GLU A 343 2.72 -11.79 -36.08
C GLU A 343 2.43 -10.52 -35.28
N GLY A 344 2.39 -10.69 -33.96
CA GLY A 344 2.02 -9.61 -33.02
C GLY A 344 0.50 -9.46 -32.79
N ALA A 345 -0.30 -10.45 -33.20
CA ALA A 345 -1.75 -10.44 -33.02
C ALA A 345 -2.18 -10.01 -31.62
N GLY A 346 -3.13 -9.08 -31.56
CA GLY A 346 -3.61 -8.48 -30.29
C GLY A 346 -2.73 -7.35 -29.73
N GLN A 347 -1.55 -7.11 -30.26
CA GLN A 347 -0.65 -6.02 -29.86
C GLN A 347 -0.91 -4.75 -30.69
N ILE A 348 -0.51 -3.59 -30.18
CA ILE A 348 -0.68 -2.30 -30.88
C ILE A 348 0.17 -2.29 -32.15
N ASP A 349 -0.45 -1.96 -33.28
CA ASP A 349 0.21 -1.62 -34.53
C ASP A 349 0.53 -0.13 -34.56
N TRP A 350 1.73 0.22 -34.13
CA TRP A 350 2.16 1.63 -34.07
C TRP A 350 2.34 2.24 -35.47
N ASP A 351 2.66 1.44 -36.48
CA ASP A 351 2.78 1.92 -37.85
C ASP A 351 1.40 2.35 -38.37
N ALA A 352 0.36 1.58 -38.05
CA ALA A 352 -1.03 1.95 -38.37
C ALA A 352 -1.48 3.22 -37.62
N VAL A 353 -1.10 3.42 -36.36
CA VAL A 353 -1.39 4.65 -35.61
C VAL A 353 -0.75 5.87 -36.29
N ILE A 354 0.53 5.75 -36.66
CA ILE A 354 1.28 6.82 -37.35
C ILE A 354 0.67 7.12 -38.73
N ALA A 355 0.37 6.07 -39.50
CA ALA A 355 -0.28 6.22 -40.79
C ALA A 355 -1.66 6.88 -40.69
N HIS A 356 -2.42 6.56 -39.64
CA HIS A 356 -3.71 7.20 -39.38
C HIS A 356 -3.58 8.72 -39.12
N ASN A 357 -2.62 9.14 -38.34
CA ASN A 357 -2.32 10.56 -38.15
C ASN A 357 -1.93 11.24 -39.47
N ALA A 358 -1.01 10.62 -40.22
CA ALA A 358 -0.50 11.15 -41.48
C ALA A 358 -1.58 11.23 -42.60
N ALA A 359 -2.64 10.44 -42.49
CA ALA A 359 -3.76 10.47 -43.42
C ALA A 359 -4.70 11.67 -43.22
N THR A 360 -4.53 12.45 -42.12
CA THR A 360 -5.33 13.65 -41.87
C THR A 360 -4.95 14.76 -42.86
N ALA A 361 -5.95 15.36 -43.49
CA ALA A 361 -5.72 16.42 -44.46
C ALA A 361 -5.03 17.63 -43.81
N PRO A 362 -3.91 18.12 -44.36
CA PRO A 362 -3.20 19.24 -43.78
C PRO A 362 -4.00 20.54 -43.90
N ASP A 363 -3.91 21.40 -42.89
CA ASP A 363 -4.41 22.77 -42.91
C ASP A 363 -3.25 23.78 -42.89
N ALA A 364 -3.54 25.07 -42.59
CA ALA A 364 -2.54 26.13 -42.53
C ALA A 364 -1.42 25.88 -41.48
N ASN A 365 -1.64 25.00 -40.51
CA ASN A 365 -0.66 24.64 -39.47
C ASN A 365 0.05 23.31 -39.75
N GLY A 366 -0.32 22.61 -40.83
CA GLY A 366 0.18 21.30 -41.19
C GLY A 366 -0.81 20.17 -40.89
N ILE A 367 -0.29 18.95 -40.67
CA ILE A 367 -1.07 17.75 -40.37
C ILE A 367 -1.49 17.77 -38.90
N ARG A 368 -2.78 17.75 -38.64
CA ARG A 368 -3.34 17.68 -37.31
C ARG A 368 -3.27 16.23 -36.76
N ALA A 369 -2.71 16.04 -35.55
CA ALA A 369 -2.70 14.74 -34.88
C ALA A 369 -4.11 14.33 -34.43
N VAL A 370 -4.46 13.08 -34.69
CA VAL A 370 -5.63 12.39 -34.09
C VAL A 370 -5.24 11.73 -32.78
N ASN A 371 -4.03 11.19 -32.71
CA ASN A 371 -3.44 10.58 -31.55
C ASN A 371 -2.09 11.22 -31.20
N VAL A 372 -1.82 11.44 -29.93
CA VAL A 372 -0.52 11.90 -29.44
C VAL A 372 -0.13 11.12 -28.18
N MET A 373 1.18 10.95 -27.97
CA MET A 373 1.70 10.49 -26.69
C MET A 373 1.97 11.67 -25.78
N THR A 374 1.67 11.48 -24.52
CA THR A 374 1.89 12.49 -23.48
C THR A 374 2.62 11.88 -22.26
N ASP A 375 3.23 12.75 -21.44
CA ASP A 375 3.68 12.44 -20.08
C ASP A 375 2.70 13.08 -19.09
N TYR A 376 2.02 12.30 -18.29
CA TYR A 376 1.30 12.78 -17.12
C TYR A 376 2.26 12.86 -15.94
N LEU A 377 2.69 14.07 -15.61
CA LEU A 377 3.68 14.35 -14.57
C LEU A 377 2.96 14.75 -13.28
N ALA A 378 3.27 14.04 -12.21
CA ALA A 378 2.76 14.30 -10.87
C ALA A 378 3.90 14.42 -9.87
N GLY A 379 3.80 15.37 -8.98
CA GLY A 379 4.81 15.56 -7.95
C GLY A 379 4.26 16.26 -6.73
N HIS A 380 5.08 16.29 -5.67
CA HIS A 380 4.72 17.00 -4.46
C HIS A 380 5.96 17.34 -3.61
N VAL A 381 5.79 18.37 -2.79
CA VAL A 381 6.64 18.63 -1.62
C VAL A 381 5.81 18.30 -0.38
N GLN A 382 6.37 17.48 0.49
CA GLN A 382 5.79 17.11 1.78
C GLN A 382 6.79 17.46 2.87
N ALA A 383 6.40 18.29 3.82
CA ALA A 383 7.24 18.64 4.96
C ALA A 383 6.41 18.65 6.24
N GLY A 384 6.99 18.25 7.35
CA GLY A 384 6.24 18.25 8.60
C GLY A 384 7.10 18.05 9.84
N LEU A 385 6.45 18.28 10.96
CA LEU A 385 6.99 18.05 12.29
C LEU A 385 6.02 17.17 13.06
N LYS A 386 6.51 16.04 13.55
CA LYS A 386 5.80 15.17 14.48
C LYS A 386 6.54 15.16 15.80
N SER A 387 5.85 15.52 16.87
CA SER A 387 6.39 15.60 18.22
C SER A 387 5.50 14.83 19.16
N ASN A 388 6.06 13.93 19.94
CA ASN A 388 5.34 13.27 21.02
C ASN A 388 6.19 13.16 22.27
N ALA A 389 5.52 13.12 23.42
CA ALA A 389 6.14 12.92 24.70
C ALA A 389 5.32 11.92 25.52
N VAL A 390 6.02 11.03 26.20
CA VAL A 390 5.44 10.04 27.12
C VAL A 390 5.84 10.41 28.52
N LYS A 391 4.84 10.55 29.40
CA LYS A 391 5.04 10.70 30.83
C LYS A 391 4.65 9.41 31.53
N GLU A 392 5.61 8.79 32.17
CA GLU A 392 5.39 7.62 33.03
C GLU A 392 5.09 8.06 34.47
N PHE A 393 4.07 7.45 35.09
CA PHE A 393 3.69 7.65 36.50
C PHE A 393 3.95 6.33 37.24
N GLY A 394 5.20 6.14 37.59
CA GLY A 394 5.68 4.87 38.09
C GLY A 394 5.46 3.77 37.06
N ASP A 395 5.01 2.60 37.55
CA ASP A 395 4.73 1.44 36.71
C ASP A 395 3.23 1.18 36.50
N ARG A 396 2.38 2.10 36.99
CA ARG A 396 0.91 1.99 36.97
C ARG A 396 0.22 2.71 35.85
N ALA A 397 0.77 3.83 35.41
CA ALA A 397 0.15 4.62 34.36
C ALA A 397 1.19 5.31 33.49
N ASP A 398 0.83 5.59 32.27
CA ASP A 398 1.54 6.45 31.34
C ASP A 398 0.55 7.26 30.51
N ILE A 399 1.00 8.42 30.07
CA ILE A 399 0.28 9.27 29.12
C ILE A 399 1.24 9.59 27.98
N ASP A 400 0.84 9.24 26.75
CA ASP A 400 1.46 9.68 25.51
C ASP A 400 0.61 10.81 24.91
N PHE A 401 1.23 11.93 24.58
CA PHE A 401 0.57 13.05 23.91
C PHE A 401 1.50 13.65 22.86
N GLY A 402 0.91 14.19 21.83
CA GLY A 402 1.71 14.74 20.75
C GLY A 402 0.94 15.59 19.76
N LEU A 403 1.74 16.11 18.85
CA LEU A 403 1.34 17.00 17.79
C LEU A 403 1.94 16.52 16.48
N HIS A 404 1.19 16.63 15.39
CA HIS A 404 1.66 16.44 14.05
C HIS A 404 1.19 17.60 13.18
N TRP A 405 2.13 18.28 12.54
CA TRP A 405 1.86 19.32 11.55
C TRP A 405 2.54 18.98 10.24
N GLN A 406 1.81 19.15 9.13
CA GLN A 406 2.27 18.79 7.80
C GLN A 406 1.80 19.80 6.76
N ILE A 407 2.68 20.15 5.86
CA ILE A 407 2.39 20.83 4.60
C ILE A 407 2.55 19.84 3.45
N TYR A 408 1.59 19.86 2.53
CA TYR A 408 1.58 19.03 1.34
C TYR A 408 1.20 19.88 0.13
N ASP A 409 2.16 20.16 -0.74
CA ASP A 409 2.01 20.97 -1.95
C ASP A 409 2.22 20.09 -3.17
N THR A 410 1.21 19.96 -4.02
CA THR A 410 1.19 19.04 -5.16
C THR A 410 1.09 19.76 -6.48
N TRP A 411 1.54 19.11 -7.54
CA TRP A 411 1.30 19.50 -8.93
C TRP A 411 1.00 18.27 -9.79
N GLU A 412 0.15 18.48 -10.78
CA GLU A 412 -0.21 17.55 -11.84
C GLU A 412 -0.23 18.32 -13.16
N LYS A 413 0.45 17.79 -14.17
CA LYS A 413 0.54 18.44 -15.49
C LYS A 413 0.75 17.39 -16.56
N GLU A 414 0.15 17.59 -17.72
CA GLU A 414 0.28 16.72 -18.86
C GLU A 414 0.94 17.45 -20.02
N ARG A 415 1.92 16.81 -20.65
CA ARG A 415 2.77 17.39 -21.67
C ARG A 415 2.88 16.45 -22.87
N ILE A 416 2.73 16.98 -24.08
CA ILE A 416 2.94 16.22 -25.31
C ILE A 416 4.40 15.81 -25.42
N THR A 417 4.63 14.51 -25.70
CA THR A 417 5.97 13.94 -25.90
C THR A 417 6.21 13.48 -27.32
N ASP A 418 5.15 13.13 -28.05
CA ASP A 418 5.25 12.66 -29.44
C ASP A 418 3.94 12.92 -30.17
N LEU A 419 4.02 13.51 -31.34
CA LEU A 419 2.88 13.80 -32.23
C LEU A 419 2.55 12.65 -33.21
N LEU A 420 3.29 11.55 -33.12
CA LEU A 420 3.06 10.32 -33.91
C LEU A 420 2.93 10.58 -35.41
N GLY A 421 3.90 11.30 -35.96
CA GLY A 421 3.98 11.59 -37.40
C GLY A 421 3.12 12.75 -37.89
N ALA A 422 2.44 13.49 -37.01
CA ALA A 422 1.72 14.73 -37.31
C ALA A 422 2.56 15.97 -36.98
N ASP A 423 2.10 17.15 -37.39
CA ASP A 423 2.77 18.43 -37.17
C ASP A 423 2.33 19.12 -35.88
N TYR A 424 1.07 18.94 -35.47
CA TYR A 424 0.52 19.57 -34.29
C TYR A 424 -0.66 18.83 -33.71
N TRP A 425 -0.94 19.09 -32.41
CA TRP A 425 -2.17 18.70 -31.69
C TRP A 425 -3.08 19.94 -31.56
N PHE A 426 -4.38 19.76 -31.81
CA PHE A 426 -5.37 20.82 -31.60
C PHE A 426 -6.08 20.64 -30.26
N GLU A 427 -5.80 21.53 -29.31
CA GLU A 427 -6.46 21.56 -28.01
C GLU A 427 -7.75 22.39 -28.12
N ASP A 428 -8.90 21.71 -28.17
CA ASP A 428 -10.20 22.35 -28.36
C ASP A 428 -10.67 23.05 -27.08
N TYR A 429 -10.25 24.29 -26.89
CA TYR A 429 -10.67 25.11 -25.76
C TYR A 429 -12.12 25.58 -25.82
N GLU A 430 -12.75 25.60 -27.00
CA GLU A 430 -14.14 26.06 -27.16
C GLU A 430 -15.13 25.11 -26.52
N LYS A 431 -14.80 23.82 -26.45
CA LYS A 431 -15.59 22.83 -25.74
C LYS A 431 -15.57 23.01 -24.21
N LYS A 432 -14.67 23.81 -23.70
CA LYS A 432 -14.51 24.04 -22.24
C LYS A 432 -15.10 25.42 -21.91
N SER A 433 -16.19 25.45 -21.20
CA SER A 433 -16.91 26.68 -20.85
C SER A 433 -16.27 27.52 -19.72
N LEU A 434 -14.93 27.55 -19.64
CA LEU A 434 -14.21 28.24 -18.59
C LEU A 434 -13.55 29.51 -19.11
N ALA A 435 -13.83 30.64 -18.48
CA ALA A 435 -13.42 31.98 -18.95
C ALA A 435 -11.88 32.16 -19.10
N GLY A 436 -11.07 31.39 -18.31
CA GLY A 436 -9.61 31.49 -18.40
C GLY A 436 -8.99 30.89 -19.67
N LEU A 437 -9.77 30.26 -20.53
CA LEU A 437 -9.32 29.62 -21.79
C LEU A 437 -9.44 30.50 -23.02
N ALA A 438 -10.17 31.58 -22.92
CA ALA A 438 -10.38 32.52 -24.03
C ALA A 438 -9.04 33.11 -24.53
N GLY A 439 -8.83 33.08 -25.86
CA GLY A 439 -7.65 33.61 -26.51
C GLY A 439 -6.36 32.77 -26.38
N ARG A 440 -6.41 31.58 -25.80
CA ARG A 440 -5.26 30.68 -25.79
C ARG A 440 -5.01 30.07 -27.16
N ASN A 441 -3.72 29.86 -27.48
CA ASN A 441 -3.36 29.19 -28.72
C ASN A 441 -3.76 27.70 -28.64
N PRO A 442 -4.68 27.19 -29.50
CA PRO A 442 -5.09 25.82 -29.53
C PRO A 442 -4.09 24.89 -30.23
N VAL A 443 -3.18 25.43 -31.02
CA VAL A 443 -2.15 24.67 -31.75
C VAL A 443 -1.02 24.33 -30.77
N LYS A 444 -0.77 23.04 -30.55
CA LYS A 444 0.18 22.51 -29.57
C LYS A 444 1.22 21.64 -30.25
N GLY A 445 2.47 21.82 -29.86
CA GLY A 445 3.59 21.00 -30.26
C GLY A 445 4.14 20.11 -29.13
N VAL A 446 5.20 19.37 -29.44
CA VAL A 446 5.94 18.61 -28.44
C VAL A 446 6.48 19.55 -27.37
N GLY A 447 6.27 19.20 -26.10
CA GLY A 447 6.64 19.99 -24.92
C GLY A 447 5.54 20.88 -24.38
N ASP A 448 4.47 21.14 -25.12
CA ASP A 448 3.33 21.93 -24.68
C ASP A 448 2.46 21.18 -23.67
N TYR A 449 1.89 21.91 -22.72
CA TYR A 449 0.92 21.37 -21.78
C TYR A 449 -0.47 21.32 -22.39
N VAL A 450 -1.12 20.17 -22.17
CA VAL A 450 -2.50 19.89 -22.60
C VAL A 450 -3.32 19.40 -21.42
N ARG A 451 -4.62 19.62 -21.45
CA ARG A 451 -5.63 19.07 -20.56
C ARG A 451 -5.45 19.32 -19.05
N THR A 452 -4.25 19.24 -18.49
CA THR A 452 -4.00 19.30 -17.04
C THR A 452 -2.78 20.15 -16.71
N TYR A 453 -2.96 21.18 -15.86
CA TYR A 453 -1.87 21.91 -15.20
C TYR A 453 -2.41 22.51 -13.90
N ASN A 454 -2.44 21.73 -12.85
CA ASN A 454 -3.05 22.12 -11.57
C ASN A 454 -2.29 21.50 -10.38
N GLY A 455 -2.73 21.85 -9.19
CA GLY A 455 -2.20 21.29 -7.97
C GLY A 455 -2.99 21.71 -6.75
N ARG A 456 -2.55 21.25 -5.58
CA ARG A 456 -3.21 21.53 -4.30
C ARG A 456 -2.18 21.86 -3.24
N ARG A 457 -2.51 22.82 -2.39
CA ARG A 457 -1.75 23.12 -1.17
C ARG A 457 -2.61 22.80 0.02
N GLN A 458 -2.13 21.91 0.87
CA GLN A 458 -2.84 21.42 2.04
C GLN A 458 -1.97 21.57 3.28
N ASN A 459 -2.56 22.09 4.37
CA ASN A 459 -1.99 22.04 5.70
C ASN A 459 -2.84 21.08 6.52
N TYR A 460 -2.18 20.22 7.28
CA TYR A 460 -2.78 19.26 8.18
C TYR A 460 -2.18 19.42 9.56
N PHE A 461 -3.03 19.39 10.57
CA PHE A 461 -2.63 19.45 11.96
C PHE A 461 -3.42 18.42 12.77
N THR A 462 -2.74 17.69 13.65
CA THR A 462 -3.36 16.80 14.63
C THR A 462 -2.74 16.98 16.00
N ALA A 463 -3.58 17.00 17.03
CA ALA A 463 -3.18 16.87 18.42
C ALA A 463 -3.83 15.62 19.01
N TYR A 464 -3.12 14.91 19.88
CA TYR A 464 -3.64 13.69 20.51
C TYR A 464 -3.15 13.49 21.93
N ALA A 465 -3.89 12.68 22.67
CA ALA A 465 -3.48 12.13 23.96
C ALA A 465 -3.96 10.68 24.09
N LEU A 466 -3.12 9.83 24.67
CA LEU A 466 -3.40 8.42 24.98
C LEU A 466 -2.92 8.10 26.38
N ALA A 467 -3.81 7.58 27.20
CA ALA A 467 -3.50 7.18 28.57
C ALA A 467 -3.64 5.67 28.73
N HIS A 468 -2.69 5.07 29.44
CA HIS A 468 -2.77 3.69 29.92
C HIS A 468 -2.77 3.68 31.45
N CYS A 469 -3.61 2.85 32.03
CA CYS A 469 -3.71 2.69 33.48
C CYS A 469 -3.81 1.21 33.87
N LYS A 470 -2.93 0.75 34.74
CA LYS A 470 -2.91 -0.62 35.28
C LYS A 470 -3.56 -0.64 36.65
N ALA A 471 -4.62 -1.42 36.82
CA ALA A 471 -5.40 -1.54 38.03
C ALA A 471 -5.34 -2.97 38.62
N GLY A 472 -5.78 -3.09 39.86
CA GLY A 472 -5.77 -4.33 40.64
C GLY A 472 -4.43 -4.59 41.35
N ARG A 473 -4.47 -5.44 42.40
CA ARG A 473 -3.28 -5.74 43.21
C ARG A 473 -2.15 -6.34 42.39
N LYS A 474 -2.47 -7.21 41.42
CA LYS A 474 -1.52 -7.87 40.51
C LYS A 474 -1.40 -7.13 39.16
N ARG A 475 -1.97 -5.91 39.03
CA ARG A 475 -1.99 -5.13 37.77
C ARG A 475 -2.55 -5.92 36.58
N GLN A 476 -3.52 -6.78 36.86
CA GLN A 476 -4.11 -7.64 35.87
C GLN A 476 -5.07 -6.92 34.90
N LEU A 477 -5.55 -5.76 35.27
CA LEU A 477 -6.47 -4.98 34.46
C LEU A 477 -5.72 -3.77 33.88
N VAL A 478 -5.79 -3.59 32.57
CA VAL A 478 -5.20 -2.44 31.87
C VAL A 478 -6.31 -1.72 31.12
N PHE A 479 -6.47 -0.45 31.41
CA PHE A 479 -7.36 0.46 30.69
C PHE A 479 -6.53 1.30 29.72
N THR A 480 -7.09 1.54 28.57
CA THR A 480 -6.54 2.45 27.57
C THR A 480 -7.63 3.44 27.17
N LEU A 481 -7.31 4.72 27.12
CA LEU A 481 -8.21 5.78 26.64
C LEU A 481 -7.41 6.75 25.78
N GLY A 482 -7.91 7.03 24.60
CA GLY A 482 -7.26 7.97 23.68
C GLY A 482 -8.24 8.87 22.96
N ALA A 483 -7.79 10.08 22.65
CA ALA A 483 -8.52 11.04 21.84
C ALA A 483 -7.57 11.79 20.91
N SER A 484 -8.07 12.19 19.73
CA SER A 484 -7.36 13.08 18.82
C SER A 484 -8.30 14.12 18.21
N LEU A 485 -7.72 15.26 17.86
CA LEU A 485 -8.37 16.31 17.07
C LEU A 485 -7.48 16.60 15.86
N SER A 486 -8.07 16.70 14.69
CA SER A 486 -7.37 17.04 13.47
C SER A 486 -8.05 18.21 12.76
N ALA A 487 -7.26 18.98 12.03
CA ALA A 487 -7.74 20.08 11.21
C ALA A 487 -6.99 20.10 9.87
N THR A 488 -7.72 20.33 8.82
CA THR A 488 -7.18 20.47 7.47
C THR A 488 -7.61 21.81 6.88
N THR A 489 -6.68 22.50 6.21
CA THR A 489 -6.98 23.62 5.33
C THR A 489 -6.36 23.36 3.97
N LEU A 490 -7.09 23.61 2.90
CA LEU A 490 -6.62 23.35 1.54
C LEU A 490 -7.11 24.38 0.54
N ARG A 491 -6.35 24.54 -0.54
CA ARG A 491 -6.68 25.30 -1.75
C ARG A 491 -6.19 24.53 -2.96
N ARG A 492 -6.91 24.69 -4.07
CA ARG A 492 -6.47 24.19 -5.39
C ARG A 492 -6.01 25.36 -6.23
N TRP A 493 -4.97 25.17 -7.01
CA TRP A 493 -4.58 26.07 -8.08
C TRP A 493 -4.70 25.35 -9.42
N ASP A 494 -5.02 26.10 -10.48
CA ASP A 494 -5.21 25.55 -11.81
C ASP A 494 -4.84 26.60 -12.86
N LEU A 495 -3.74 26.35 -13.52
CA LEU A 495 -3.20 27.20 -14.59
C LEU A 495 -3.68 26.76 -15.97
N TYR A 496 -4.28 25.56 -16.06
CA TYR A 496 -4.85 25.11 -17.32
C TYR A 496 -6.23 25.72 -17.58
N ASN A 497 -7.11 25.69 -16.60
CA ASN A 497 -8.48 26.15 -16.73
C ASN A 497 -8.71 27.66 -16.39
N TYR A 498 -7.75 28.27 -15.70
CA TYR A 498 -7.88 29.64 -15.19
C TYR A 498 -6.70 30.52 -15.60
N SER A 499 -6.89 31.85 -15.56
CA SER A 499 -5.81 32.83 -15.71
C SER A 499 -4.86 32.80 -14.49
N GLU A 500 -3.66 33.35 -14.64
CA GLU A 500 -2.69 33.45 -13.53
C GLU A 500 -3.29 34.22 -12.32
N ALA A 501 -4.12 35.21 -12.57
CA ALA A 501 -4.77 36.03 -11.52
C ALA A 501 -5.86 35.25 -10.77
N GLU A 502 -6.53 34.29 -11.42
CA GLU A 502 -7.67 33.55 -10.90
C GLU A 502 -7.34 32.09 -10.58
N LYS A 503 -6.08 31.68 -10.67
CA LYS A 503 -5.66 30.29 -10.54
C LYS A 503 -6.00 29.62 -9.21
N TRP A 504 -6.21 30.38 -8.13
CA TRP A 504 -6.49 29.82 -6.82
C TRP A 504 -7.98 29.69 -6.52
N SER A 505 -8.38 28.56 -6.03
CA SER A 505 -9.70 28.38 -5.42
C SER A 505 -9.84 29.17 -4.12
N ASP A 506 -11.05 29.27 -3.62
CA ASP A 506 -11.31 29.59 -2.22
C ASP A 506 -10.63 28.58 -1.30
N ARG A 507 -10.47 28.96 -0.03
CA ARG A 507 -9.91 28.10 1.00
C ARG A 507 -11.01 27.21 1.59
N ALA A 508 -10.80 25.90 1.56
CA ALA A 508 -11.62 24.95 2.30
C ALA A 508 -10.94 24.62 3.64
N SER A 509 -11.75 24.46 4.69
CA SER A 509 -11.29 24.06 6.02
C SER A 509 -12.23 23.04 6.61
N ARG A 510 -11.70 22.04 7.30
CA ARG A 510 -12.47 20.98 7.94
C ARG A 510 -11.74 20.45 9.16
N ALA A 511 -12.52 20.07 10.18
CA ALA A 511 -11.99 19.41 11.37
C ALA A 511 -12.50 17.97 11.46
N GLY A 512 -11.73 17.13 12.11
CA GLY A 512 -12.04 15.73 12.40
C GLY A 512 -11.45 15.33 13.74
N GLY A 513 -11.55 14.06 14.11
CA GLY A 513 -10.97 13.56 15.33
C GLY A 513 -11.38 12.13 15.64
N SER A 514 -10.91 11.62 16.76
CA SER A 514 -11.23 10.27 17.21
C SER A 514 -11.31 10.17 18.72
N VAL A 515 -12.10 9.21 19.18
CA VAL A 515 -12.09 8.73 20.56
C VAL A 515 -11.99 7.22 20.52
N LYS A 516 -11.18 6.65 21.41
CA LYS A 516 -10.99 5.20 21.50
C LYS A 516 -10.75 4.78 22.94
N GLY A 517 -11.20 3.58 23.26
CA GLY A 517 -11.02 2.96 24.56
C GLY A 517 -10.77 1.46 24.44
N GLY A 518 -10.06 0.92 25.42
CA GLY A 518 -9.78 -0.49 25.50
C GLY A 518 -9.60 -0.96 26.92
N VAL A 519 -9.93 -2.23 27.14
CA VAL A 519 -9.72 -2.92 28.40
C VAL A 519 -9.04 -4.25 28.10
N LEU A 520 -7.96 -4.53 28.82
CA LEU A 520 -7.28 -5.82 28.79
C LEU A 520 -7.30 -6.40 30.20
N TYR A 521 -7.72 -7.64 30.33
CA TYR A 521 -7.68 -8.40 31.58
C TYR A 521 -6.79 -9.63 31.45
N ARG A 522 -5.78 -9.72 32.31
CA ARG A 522 -4.88 -10.87 32.41
C ARG A 522 -5.54 -11.94 33.27
N LEU A 523 -6.02 -13.01 32.63
CA LEU A 523 -6.64 -14.15 33.31
C LEU A 523 -5.61 -14.99 34.06
N GLY A 524 -4.36 -14.99 33.59
CA GLY A 524 -3.25 -15.73 34.16
C GLY A 524 -1.91 -15.31 33.52
N ARG A 525 -0.89 -16.14 33.76
CA ARG A 525 0.46 -15.89 33.19
C ARG A 525 0.47 -15.87 31.67
N PHE A 526 -0.33 -16.73 31.05
CA PHE A 526 -0.29 -16.99 29.60
C PHE A 526 -1.54 -16.52 28.86
N SER A 527 -2.59 -16.10 29.55
CA SER A 527 -3.86 -15.80 28.90
C SER A 527 -4.38 -14.41 29.24
N LYS A 528 -4.91 -13.73 28.24
CA LYS A 528 -5.46 -12.38 28.29
C LYS A 528 -6.76 -12.33 27.49
N ILE A 529 -7.72 -11.57 27.97
CA ILE A 529 -8.92 -11.16 27.21
C ILE A 529 -8.90 -9.65 27.04
N TYR A 530 -9.33 -9.14 25.90
CA TYR A 530 -9.38 -7.72 25.65
C TYR A 530 -10.64 -7.33 24.89
N ALA A 531 -11.09 -6.10 25.11
CA ALA A 531 -12.16 -5.47 24.35
C ALA A 531 -11.75 -4.04 24.03
N ASN A 532 -12.00 -3.61 22.79
CA ASN A 532 -11.68 -2.29 22.27
C ASN A 532 -12.89 -1.70 21.55
N ALA A 533 -13.05 -0.38 21.63
CA ALA A 533 -14.00 0.36 20.81
C ALA A 533 -13.39 1.69 20.39
N ALA A 534 -13.80 2.18 19.21
CA ALA A 534 -13.36 3.47 18.70
C ALA A 534 -14.42 4.11 17.82
N TYR A 535 -14.40 5.43 17.79
CA TYR A 535 -15.12 6.27 16.84
C TYR A 535 -14.14 7.21 16.17
N TYR A 536 -14.17 7.26 14.84
CA TYR A 536 -13.35 8.15 14.02
C TYR A 536 -14.25 9.04 13.17
N SER A 537 -13.90 10.32 13.09
CA SER A 537 -14.45 11.28 12.13
C SER A 537 -13.27 11.80 11.29
N ARG A 538 -13.14 11.28 10.08
CA ARG A 538 -12.05 11.60 9.16
C ARG A 538 -12.46 12.67 8.18
N VAL A 539 -11.63 13.70 8.03
CA VAL A 539 -11.75 14.66 6.94
C VAL A 539 -11.54 13.94 5.61
N PRO A 540 -12.42 14.12 4.61
CA PRO A 540 -12.23 13.54 3.29
C PRO A 540 -10.91 13.99 2.64
N TYR A 541 -10.40 13.20 1.73
CA TYR A 541 -9.22 13.55 0.93
C TYR A 541 -9.49 14.77 0.05
N SER A 542 -8.42 15.48 -0.32
CA SER A 542 -8.55 16.74 -1.07
C SER A 542 -9.22 16.59 -2.45
N SER A 543 -9.17 15.40 -3.03
CA SER A 543 -9.90 15.04 -4.26
C SER A 543 -11.42 15.16 -4.12
N VAL A 544 -11.97 14.90 -2.93
CA VAL A 544 -13.42 15.03 -2.66
C VAL A 544 -13.86 16.50 -2.66
N PHE A 545 -12.98 17.40 -2.21
CA PHE A 545 -13.28 18.84 -2.20
C PHE A 545 -13.36 19.46 -3.60
N PHE A 546 -12.65 18.90 -4.56
CA PHE A 546 -12.59 19.40 -5.95
C PHE A 546 -12.95 18.28 -6.95
N SER A 547 -14.07 17.63 -6.71
CA SER A 547 -14.50 16.43 -7.43
C SER A 547 -14.81 16.67 -8.91
N ASN A 548 -15.22 17.89 -9.28
CA ASN A 548 -15.47 18.29 -10.66
C ASN A 548 -14.19 18.63 -11.46
N GLY A 549 -13.00 18.61 -10.84
CA GLY A 549 -11.72 18.87 -11.51
C GLY A 549 -11.43 20.36 -11.79
N ASN A 550 -12.24 21.28 -11.30
CA ASN A 550 -12.03 22.72 -11.35
C ASN A 550 -11.80 23.33 -9.96
N ASN A 551 -11.74 24.68 -9.86
CA ASN A 551 -11.51 25.39 -8.61
C ASN A 551 -12.75 25.58 -7.72
N GLN A 552 -13.91 25.04 -8.11
CA GLN A 552 -15.11 25.09 -7.31
C GLN A 552 -15.08 24.03 -6.21
N ILE A 553 -15.30 24.46 -4.99
CA ILE A 553 -15.39 23.53 -3.85
C ILE A 553 -16.72 22.76 -3.96
N SER A 554 -16.65 21.45 -3.88
CA SER A 554 -17.83 20.57 -3.90
C SER A 554 -18.79 20.91 -2.75
N ARG A 555 -20.08 20.89 -3.04
CA ARG A 555 -21.13 21.05 -2.01
C ARG A 555 -21.30 19.74 -1.22
N ASP A 556 -21.88 19.83 -0.04
CA ASP A 556 -22.29 18.71 0.80
C ASP A 556 -21.17 17.72 1.14
N ILE A 557 -19.98 18.26 1.39
CA ILE A 557 -18.85 17.47 1.86
C ILE A 557 -19.07 17.08 3.32
N CYS A 558 -19.13 15.79 3.62
CA CYS A 558 -19.23 15.25 4.96
C CYS A 558 -17.94 14.53 5.36
N ASN A 559 -17.62 14.52 6.64
CA ASN A 559 -16.57 13.63 7.15
C ASN A 559 -17.04 12.18 7.01
N GLU A 560 -16.11 11.32 6.63
CA GLU A 560 -16.32 9.89 6.79
C GLU A 560 -16.25 9.54 8.27
N SER A 561 -17.13 8.68 8.76
CA SER A 561 -17.09 8.21 10.13
C SER A 561 -17.03 6.71 10.22
N ASN A 562 -16.34 6.20 11.22
CA ASN A 562 -16.24 4.77 11.48
C ASN A 562 -16.37 4.49 12.97
N SER A 563 -17.28 3.57 13.29
CA SER A 563 -17.45 3.01 14.63
C SER A 563 -16.95 1.57 14.62
N LEU A 564 -15.95 1.27 15.44
CA LEU A 564 -15.35 -0.06 15.53
C LEU A 564 -15.51 -0.63 16.92
N ALA A 565 -15.67 -1.95 16.99
CA ALA A 565 -15.61 -2.74 18.22
C ALA A 565 -14.83 -4.04 17.97
N GLU A 566 -14.08 -4.47 18.97
CA GLU A 566 -13.30 -5.71 18.94
C GLU A 566 -13.36 -6.41 20.29
N LEU A 567 -13.45 -7.74 20.25
CA LEU A 567 -13.31 -8.61 21.41
C LEU A 567 -12.33 -9.72 21.07
N GLY A 568 -11.32 -9.92 21.91
CA GLY A 568 -10.30 -10.92 21.63
C GLY A 568 -9.82 -11.67 22.86
N TYR A 569 -9.31 -12.87 22.61
CA TYR A 569 -8.63 -13.72 23.57
C TYR A 569 -7.24 -14.07 23.04
N ARG A 570 -6.24 -13.91 23.88
CA ARG A 570 -4.86 -14.24 23.56
C ARG A 570 -4.30 -15.23 24.58
N LEU A 571 -3.73 -16.33 24.07
CA LEU A 571 -3.00 -17.31 24.82
C LEU A 571 -1.56 -17.36 24.27
N ALA A 572 -0.55 -17.24 25.12
CA ALA A 572 0.86 -17.25 24.71
C ALA A 572 1.70 -18.02 25.72
N GLY A 573 1.99 -19.27 25.40
CA GLY A 573 2.96 -20.13 26.12
C GLY A 573 4.33 -20.11 25.46
N GLY A 574 5.29 -20.82 26.04
CA GLY A 574 6.65 -20.92 25.48
C GLY A 574 6.70 -21.64 24.13
N SER A 575 5.89 -22.69 23.95
CA SER A 575 5.90 -23.55 22.76
C SER A 575 4.64 -23.42 21.90
N PHE A 576 3.62 -22.68 22.34
CA PHE A 576 2.40 -22.49 21.58
C PHE A 576 1.72 -21.17 21.92
N GLY A 577 0.93 -20.66 20.99
CA GLY A 577 0.06 -19.52 21.22
C GLY A 577 -1.15 -19.54 20.32
N ALA A 578 -2.16 -18.81 20.75
CA ALA A 578 -3.39 -18.61 20.02
C ALA A 578 -3.90 -17.18 20.22
N GLU A 579 -4.39 -16.57 19.19
CA GLU A 579 -5.14 -15.33 19.29
C GLU A 579 -6.41 -15.44 18.47
N ILE A 580 -7.53 -15.11 19.08
CA ILE A 580 -8.85 -15.15 18.47
C ILE A 580 -9.47 -13.78 18.66
N THR A 581 -10.01 -13.20 17.59
CA THR A 581 -10.61 -11.86 17.61
C THR A 581 -11.91 -11.85 16.80
N ALA A 582 -12.98 -11.35 17.41
CA ALA A 582 -14.19 -10.93 16.71
C ALA A 582 -14.15 -9.42 16.54
N TYR A 583 -14.59 -8.91 15.39
CA TYR A 583 -14.64 -7.48 15.11
C TYR A 583 -15.91 -7.07 14.38
N ALA A 584 -16.30 -5.81 14.55
CA ALA A 584 -17.36 -5.15 13.81
C ALA A 584 -17.00 -3.70 13.55
N ALA A 585 -17.28 -3.20 12.35
CA ALA A 585 -17.03 -1.84 11.91
C ALA A 585 -18.20 -1.31 11.09
N LEU A 586 -18.78 -0.20 11.52
CA LEU A 586 -19.78 0.55 10.78
C LEU A 586 -19.12 1.78 10.15
N TRP A 587 -18.98 1.78 8.84
CA TRP A 587 -18.38 2.85 8.06
C TRP A 587 -19.44 3.65 7.36
N LYS A 588 -19.46 4.97 7.54
CA LYS A 588 -20.46 5.87 7.01
C LYS A 588 -19.86 7.00 6.18
N ASN A 589 -20.65 7.48 5.24
CA ASN A 589 -20.33 8.63 4.38
C ASN A 589 -19.08 8.41 3.52
N LYS A 590 -18.80 7.17 3.08
CA LYS A 590 -17.73 6.90 2.11
C LYS A 590 -18.01 7.65 0.81
N SER A 591 -16.97 8.33 0.31
CA SER A 591 -17.00 8.95 -1.02
C SER A 591 -16.18 8.12 -2.00
N LEU A 592 -16.75 7.86 -3.17
CA LEU A 592 -16.08 7.22 -4.30
C LEU A 592 -16.11 8.16 -5.50
N PHE A 593 -15.03 8.18 -6.26
CA PHE A 593 -14.98 8.92 -7.52
C PHE A 593 -14.19 8.14 -8.57
N SER A 594 -14.60 8.27 -9.82
CA SER A 594 -13.84 7.73 -10.94
C SER A 594 -12.73 8.67 -11.34
N SER A 595 -11.62 8.10 -11.76
CA SER A 595 -10.68 8.80 -12.62
C SER A 595 -11.31 8.99 -14.00
N PRO A 596 -11.08 10.11 -14.68
CA PRO A 596 -11.61 10.33 -16.05
C PRO A 596 -11.06 9.34 -17.08
N TYR A 597 -10.20 8.43 -16.67
CA TYR A 597 -9.51 7.43 -17.49
C TYR A 597 -10.06 6.01 -17.33
N SER A 598 -11.34 5.87 -17.01
CA SER A 598 -11.99 4.57 -17.14
C SER A 598 -11.91 4.12 -18.61
N THR A 599 -11.15 3.07 -18.87
CA THR A 599 -10.89 2.50 -20.21
C THR A 599 -12.08 1.73 -20.79
N ILE A 600 -13.28 1.97 -20.33
CA ILE A 600 -14.49 1.38 -20.87
C ILE A 600 -14.91 2.16 -22.13
N GLU A 601 -15.24 1.47 -23.19
CA GLU A 601 -15.41 1.87 -24.59
C GLU A 601 -16.50 2.91 -24.88
N GLU A 602 -17.27 3.35 -23.90
CA GLU A 602 -18.23 4.44 -24.05
C GLU A 602 -17.67 5.72 -23.42
N ASP A 603 -18.12 6.86 -23.86
CA ASP A 603 -17.64 8.17 -23.44
C ASP A 603 -17.36 8.23 -21.94
N PRO A 604 -16.10 8.42 -21.53
CA PRO A 604 -15.74 8.29 -20.13
C PRO A 604 -16.44 9.38 -19.33
N VAL A 605 -17.40 9.02 -18.53
CA VAL A 605 -18.02 9.94 -17.57
C VAL A 605 -17.23 9.98 -16.28
N LYS A 606 -17.11 11.17 -15.74
CA LYS A 606 -16.57 11.36 -14.40
C LYS A 606 -17.72 11.37 -13.41
N TYR A 607 -17.63 10.56 -12.37
CA TYR A 607 -18.68 10.51 -11.36
C TYR A 607 -18.15 10.75 -9.95
N MET A 608 -19.02 11.24 -9.09
CA MET A 608 -18.81 11.36 -7.66
C MET A 608 -19.98 10.72 -6.93
N VAL A 609 -19.71 9.65 -6.22
CA VAL A 609 -20.62 9.02 -5.27
C VAL A 609 -20.30 9.49 -3.87
N LYS A 610 -21.29 9.92 -3.11
CA LYS A 610 -21.17 10.35 -1.71
C LYS A 610 -22.15 9.60 -0.84
N GLY A 611 -21.77 9.37 0.42
CA GLY A 611 -22.70 8.86 1.43
C GLY A 611 -22.89 7.36 1.44
N LEU A 612 -21.99 6.58 0.81
CA LEU A 612 -22.04 5.12 0.93
C LEU A 612 -21.71 4.70 2.36
N ASP A 613 -22.55 3.84 2.92
CA ASP A 613 -22.33 3.20 4.22
C ASP A 613 -21.98 1.72 4.01
N ALA A 614 -21.09 1.18 4.83
CA ALA A 614 -20.74 -0.23 4.81
C ALA A 614 -20.66 -0.81 6.23
N PHE A 615 -21.00 -2.08 6.36
CA PHE A 615 -20.84 -2.82 7.61
C PHE A 615 -19.93 -4.02 7.40
N HIS A 616 -18.82 -4.01 8.14
CA HIS A 616 -17.80 -5.05 8.11
C HIS A 616 -17.79 -5.77 9.46
N TYR A 617 -17.99 -7.06 9.48
CA TYR A 617 -17.80 -7.86 10.69
C TYR A 617 -17.11 -9.17 10.35
N GLY A 618 -16.52 -9.79 11.35
CA GLY A 618 -15.81 -11.03 11.11
C GLY A 618 -15.09 -11.57 12.32
N PHE A 619 -14.43 -12.66 12.06
CA PHE A 619 -13.69 -13.45 13.02
C PHE A 619 -12.30 -13.77 12.46
N GLU A 620 -11.28 -13.66 13.30
CA GLU A 620 -9.90 -13.99 12.97
C GLU A 620 -9.30 -14.88 14.04
N ALA A 621 -8.49 -15.83 13.63
CA ALA A 621 -7.71 -16.69 14.51
C ALA A 621 -6.28 -16.79 14.00
N ASP A 622 -5.33 -16.72 14.91
CA ASP A 622 -3.92 -17.04 14.72
C ASP A 622 -3.52 -18.13 15.70
N LEU A 623 -2.86 -19.13 15.24
CA LEU A 623 -2.36 -20.24 16.03
C LEU A 623 -0.88 -20.44 15.70
N TRP A 624 -0.05 -20.69 16.69
CA TRP A 624 1.30 -21.11 16.43
C TRP A 624 1.72 -22.18 17.44
N TRP A 625 2.57 -23.07 16.97
CA TRP A 625 3.21 -24.10 17.78
C TRP A 625 4.65 -24.25 17.34
N SER A 626 5.57 -24.42 18.31
CA SER A 626 6.97 -24.67 18.04
C SER A 626 7.51 -25.76 18.96
N TYR A 627 8.34 -26.61 18.39
CA TYR A 627 9.12 -27.59 19.12
C TYR A 627 10.60 -27.21 19.04
N GLU A 628 11.13 -26.68 20.14
CA GLU A 628 12.47 -26.11 20.22
C GLU A 628 12.75 -25.15 19.04
N LYS A 629 13.91 -25.36 18.37
CA LYS A 629 14.28 -24.65 17.15
C LYS A 629 14.04 -25.47 15.87
N PHE A 630 13.56 -26.71 16.01
CA PHE A 630 13.46 -27.65 14.89
C PHE A 630 12.21 -27.43 14.04
N VAL A 631 11.07 -27.23 14.67
CA VAL A 631 9.79 -27.13 13.99
C VAL A 631 9.02 -25.92 14.48
N ARG A 632 8.46 -25.16 13.55
CA ARG A 632 7.45 -24.15 13.82
C ARG A 632 6.30 -24.30 12.84
N ILE A 633 5.10 -24.32 13.37
CA ILE A 633 3.85 -24.31 12.61
C ILE A 633 3.10 -23.05 12.99
N ASP A 634 2.72 -22.26 12.01
CA ASP A 634 1.81 -21.14 12.15
C ASP A 634 0.56 -21.44 11.32
N ALA A 635 -0.63 -21.15 11.82
CA ALA A 635 -1.89 -21.29 11.09
C ALA A 635 -2.78 -20.10 11.37
N PHE A 636 -3.53 -19.67 10.36
CA PHE A 636 -4.48 -18.57 10.52
C PHE A 636 -5.80 -18.82 9.80
N ALA A 637 -6.85 -18.19 10.30
CA ALA A 637 -8.13 -18.09 9.65
C ALA A 637 -8.66 -16.65 9.75
N SER A 638 -9.27 -16.17 8.70
CA SER A 638 -10.02 -14.91 8.67
C SER A 638 -11.31 -15.14 7.91
N VAL A 639 -12.44 -14.89 8.55
CA VAL A 639 -13.77 -15.03 7.95
C VAL A 639 -14.54 -13.76 8.25
N GLY A 640 -14.91 -13.04 7.21
CA GLY A 640 -15.69 -11.81 7.30
C GLY A 640 -16.99 -11.89 6.50
N ASP A 641 -17.84 -10.90 6.72
CA ASP A 641 -18.95 -10.54 5.85
C ASP A 641 -19.01 -9.02 5.80
N TRP A 642 -18.74 -8.47 4.63
CA TRP A 642 -18.62 -7.04 4.40
C TRP A 642 -19.60 -6.63 3.32
N ARG A 643 -20.57 -5.73 3.69
CA ARG A 643 -21.64 -5.32 2.79
C ARG A 643 -21.88 -3.82 2.82
N TRP A 644 -22.23 -3.28 1.68
CA TRP A 644 -22.84 -1.96 1.56
C TRP A 644 -24.20 -1.95 2.24
N LYS A 645 -24.64 -0.79 2.78
CA LYS A 645 -25.81 -0.69 3.63
C LYS A 645 -26.82 0.39 3.20
N ASN A 646 -26.61 1.00 2.07
CA ASN A 646 -27.55 1.96 1.52
C ASN A 646 -27.34 2.15 0.02
N ASP A 647 -28.39 2.64 -0.61
CA ASP A 647 -28.37 3.21 -1.94
C ASP A 647 -28.00 4.69 -1.85
N VAL A 648 -27.41 5.24 -2.90
CA VAL A 648 -26.97 6.62 -2.94
C VAL A 648 -27.17 7.23 -4.32
N SER A 649 -27.04 8.55 -4.43
CA SER A 649 -27.01 9.25 -5.72
C SER A 649 -25.60 9.65 -6.09
N ALA A 650 -25.23 9.46 -7.35
CA ALA A 650 -23.97 9.91 -7.93
C ALA A 650 -24.21 11.11 -8.83
N THR A 651 -23.38 12.12 -8.72
CA THR A 651 -23.33 13.22 -9.70
C THR A 651 -22.42 12.81 -10.84
N ILE A 652 -22.91 12.91 -12.06
CA ILE A 652 -22.16 12.66 -13.29
C ILE A 652 -21.67 14.00 -13.84
N TYR A 653 -20.41 14.04 -14.22
CA TYR A 653 -19.77 15.22 -14.81
C TYR A 653 -19.29 14.90 -16.22
N ASP A 654 -19.47 15.86 -17.13
CA ASP A 654 -18.82 15.86 -18.43
C ASP A 654 -17.29 15.97 -18.24
N PRO A 655 -16.49 15.02 -18.75
CA PRO A 655 -15.05 15.02 -18.53
C PRO A 655 -14.31 16.14 -19.25
N THR A 656 -14.94 16.75 -20.27
CA THR A 656 -14.38 17.83 -21.08
C THR A 656 -14.73 19.20 -20.51
N THR A 657 -16.02 19.45 -20.26
CA THR A 657 -16.52 20.72 -19.75
C THR A 657 -16.44 20.84 -18.24
N LEU A 658 -16.29 19.72 -17.54
CA LEU A 658 -16.28 19.60 -16.07
C LEU A 658 -17.59 20.10 -15.41
N GLN A 659 -18.66 20.18 -16.18
CA GLN A 659 -19.98 20.58 -15.69
C GLN A 659 -20.82 19.35 -15.28
N PRO A 660 -21.70 19.48 -14.29
CA PRO A 660 -22.59 18.40 -13.95
C PRO A 660 -23.58 18.14 -15.09
N MET A 661 -23.67 16.89 -15.52
CA MET A 661 -24.61 16.42 -16.54
C MET A 661 -25.95 15.95 -15.93
N GLY A 662 -25.93 15.57 -14.66
CA GLY A 662 -27.10 15.06 -13.95
C GLY A 662 -26.72 14.23 -12.73
N THR A 663 -27.72 13.57 -12.18
CA THR A 663 -27.55 12.59 -11.08
C THR A 663 -28.15 11.27 -11.49
N VAL A 664 -27.52 10.18 -11.08
CA VAL A 664 -28.04 8.82 -11.19
C VAL A 664 -28.10 8.20 -9.82
N ASN A 665 -29.10 7.32 -9.58
CA ASN A 665 -29.13 6.52 -8.38
C ASN A 665 -28.17 5.34 -8.55
N VAL A 666 -27.47 5.01 -7.47
CA VAL A 666 -26.58 3.85 -7.38
C VAL A 666 -27.16 2.90 -6.34
N TYR A 667 -27.58 1.73 -6.80
CA TYR A 667 -28.22 0.72 -5.99
C TYR A 667 -27.15 -0.26 -5.46
N ALA A 668 -26.72 -0.03 -4.23
CA ALA A 668 -25.61 -0.76 -3.60
C ALA A 668 -26.02 -1.50 -2.31
N ASP A 669 -27.21 -1.21 -1.76
CA ASP A 669 -27.63 -1.82 -0.49
C ASP A 669 -27.68 -3.34 -0.57
N GLY A 670 -27.00 -4.01 0.37
CA GLY A 670 -26.90 -5.46 0.46
C GLY A 670 -25.76 -6.08 -0.32
N LEU A 671 -25.15 -5.39 -1.30
CA LEU A 671 -24.04 -5.92 -2.10
C LEU A 671 -22.80 -6.17 -1.26
N HIS A 672 -22.05 -7.23 -1.56
CA HIS A 672 -20.76 -7.47 -0.93
C HIS A 672 -19.74 -6.39 -1.33
N VAL A 673 -18.93 -6.00 -0.35
CA VAL A 673 -17.76 -5.16 -0.61
C VAL A 673 -16.72 -6.02 -1.31
N GLY A 674 -16.30 -5.61 -2.50
CA GLY A 674 -15.35 -6.33 -3.34
C GLY A 674 -13.89 -6.02 -3.01
N ASP A 675 -13.01 -6.57 -3.83
CA ASP A 675 -11.58 -6.25 -3.89
C ASP A 675 -10.70 -6.95 -2.84
N ALA A 676 -11.27 -7.83 -2.03
CA ALA A 676 -10.54 -8.73 -1.12
C ALA A 676 -11.38 -9.95 -0.77
N PRO A 677 -10.77 -11.13 -0.59
CA PRO A 677 -11.47 -12.34 -0.17
C PRO A 677 -11.98 -12.19 1.27
N GLN A 678 -13.23 -12.54 1.49
CA GLN A 678 -13.88 -12.50 2.80
C GLN A 678 -13.61 -13.77 3.63
N THR A 679 -13.00 -14.78 3.02
CA THR A 679 -12.53 -15.97 3.71
C THR A 679 -11.09 -16.25 3.30
N GLN A 680 -10.21 -16.33 4.29
CA GLN A 680 -8.80 -16.67 4.10
C GLN A 680 -8.39 -17.71 5.15
N LEU A 681 -7.76 -18.80 4.70
CA LEU A 681 -7.08 -19.76 5.58
C LEU A 681 -5.61 -19.83 5.17
N GLY A 682 -4.75 -20.05 6.15
CA GLY A 682 -3.34 -20.21 5.85
C GLY A 682 -2.65 -21.09 6.89
N ALA A 683 -1.60 -21.76 6.44
CA ALA A 683 -0.71 -22.53 7.30
C ALA A 683 0.72 -22.39 6.79
N SER A 684 1.65 -22.21 7.71
CA SER A 684 3.09 -22.15 7.44
C SER A 684 3.81 -23.21 8.27
N LEU A 685 4.74 -23.89 7.65
CA LEU A 685 5.63 -24.86 8.30
C LEU A 685 7.06 -24.40 8.08
N ARG A 686 7.84 -24.34 9.15
CA ARG A 686 9.29 -24.18 9.12
C ARG A 686 9.94 -25.36 9.82
N PHE A 687 10.96 -25.91 9.19
CA PHE A 687 11.67 -27.08 9.68
C PHE A 687 13.18 -26.87 9.54
N ALA A 688 13.90 -26.79 10.67
CA ALA A 688 15.36 -26.77 10.70
C ALA A 688 15.90 -28.19 10.65
N LEU A 689 16.32 -28.68 9.48
CA LEU A 689 16.78 -30.05 9.24
C LEU A 689 18.15 -30.33 9.87
N SER A 690 19.00 -29.33 9.88
CA SER A 690 20.33 -29.39 10.50
C SER A 690 20.80 -27.96 10.81
N PRO A 691 21.87 -27.74 11.56
CA PRO A 691 22.44 -26.43 11.76
C PRO A 691 22.69 -25.73 10.39
N GLY A 692 21.99 -24.66 10.16
CA GLY A 692 22.08 -23.88 8.94
C GLY A 692 21.28 -24.36 7.74
N LEU A 693 20.50 -25.43 7.83
CA LEU A 693 19.61 -25.88 6.75
C LEU A 693 18.15 -25.81 7.19
N ASP A 694 17.42 -24.84 6.66
CA ASP A 694 16.02 -24.59 6.92
C ASP A 694 15.17 -24.90 5.69
N VAL A 695 14.01 -25.53 5.92
CA VAL A 695 12.98 -25.74 4.90
C VAL A 695 11.70 -25.08 5.39
N HIS A 696 11.01 -24.39 4.50
CA HIS A 696 9.72 -23.79 4.81
C HIS A 696 8.69 -24.07 3.72
N ALA A 697 7.43 -24.08 4.11
CA ALA A 697 6.30 -24.17 3.20
C ALA A 697 5.16 -23.29 3.73
N ASP A 698 4.49 -22.58 2.83
CA ASP A 698 3.33 -21.75 3.12
C ASP A 698 2.18 -22.16 2.21
N TRP A 699 1.04 -22.46 2.81
CA TRP A 699 -0.21 -22.71 2.10
C TRP A 699 -1.23 -21.65 2.45
N THR A 700 -1.97 -21.15 1.46
CA THR A 700 -3.10 -20.25 1.65
C THR A 700 -4.28 -20.67 0.76
N TRP A 701 -5.49 -20.46 1.28
CA TRP A 701 -6.75 -20.59 0.55
C TRP A 701 -7.55 -19.31 0.68
N ASN A 702 -8.05 -18.80 -0.45
CA ASN A 702 -8.86 -17.61 -0.54
C ASN A 702 -10.19 -17.94 -1.20
N ASP A 703 -11.29 -17.50 -0.59
CA ASP A 703 -12.66 -17.76 -1.07
C ASP A 703 -13.58 -16.58 -0.69
N ARG A 704 -14.81 -16.62 -1.19
CA ARG A 704 -15.81 -15.56 -1.01
C ARG A 704 -15.23 -14.22 -1.41
N PHE A 705 -14.71 -14.17 -2.62
CA PHE A 705 -14.02 -13.05 -3.19
C PHE A 705 -14.87 -12.43 -4.30
N TRP A 706 -15.32 -11.18 -4.11
CA TRP A 706 -16.11 -10.44 -5.08
C TRP A 706 -15.29 -9.39 -5.79
N ALA A 707 -15.59 -9.16 -7.06
CA ALA A 707 -15.04 -8.06 -7.85
C ALA A 707 -15.50 -6.71 -7.29
N ASP A 708 -14.72 -5.66 -7.54
CA ASP A 708 -15.12 -4.30 -7.22
C ASP A 708 -16.21 -3.85 -8.21
N PHE A 709 -17.33 -3.34 -7.74
CA PHE A 709 -18.39 -2.86 -8.64
C PHE A 709 -18.11 -1.46 -9.18
N ASP A 710 -18.67 -1.15 -10.33
CA ASP A 710 -18.67 0.21 -10.86
C ASP A 710 -20.00 0.88 -10.51
N PRO A 711 -20.02 2.00 -9.78
CA PRO A 711 -21.27 2.68 -9.45
C PRO A 711 -22.16 3.02 -10.65
N VAL A 712 -21.58 3.30 -11.82
CA VAL A 712 -22.36 3.65 -13.01
C VAL A 712 -23.06 2.46 -13.68
N THR A 713 -22.66 1.24 -13.35
CA THR A 713 -23.35 0.02 -13.82
C THR A 713 -24.48 -0.41 -12.88
N ARG A 714 -24.66 0.26 -11.74
CA ARG A 714 -25.64 -0.08 -10.69
C ARG A 714 -26.80 0.92 -10.63
N THR A 715 -27.37 1.25 -11.80
CA THR A 715 -28.39 2.28 -11.91
C THR A 715 -29.82 1.74 -12.06
N ASP A 716 -29.98 0.43 -12.15
CA ASP A 716 -31.27 -0.26 -12.18
C ASP A 716 -31.69 -0.63 -10.74
N PRO A 717 -32.90 -0.20 -10.26
CA PRO A 717 -33.38 -0.53 -8.93
C PRO A 717 -33.63 -2.04 -8.72
N ASP A 718 -33.89 -2.78 -9.79
CA ASP A 718 -34.14 -4.22 -9.77
C ASP A 718 -32.84 -5.04 -9.80
N ASP A 719 -31.71 -4.42 -10.15
CA ASP A 719 -30.39 -5.04 -10.10
C ASP A 719 -29.84 -5.03 -8.68
N ARG A 720 -30.01 -6.16 -7.99
CA ARG A 720 -29.52 -6.42 -6.62
C ARG A 720 -28.57 -7.62 -6.58
N GLU A 721 -28.13 -8.10 -7.73
CA GLU A 721 -27.21 -9.21 -7.82
C GLU A 721 -25.84 -8.80 -7.28
N ASP A 722 -25.18 -9.69 -6.51
CA ASP A 722 -23.82 -9.45 -6.04
C ASP A 722 -22.87 -9.25 -7.23
N PRO A 723 -21.78 -8.47 -7.05
CA PRO A 723 -20.71 -8.39 -8.04
C PRO A 723 -20.16 -9.78 -8.38
N TYR A 724 -19.58 -9.94 -9.56
CA TYR A 724 -18.99 -11.20 -9.98
C TYR A 724 -18.12 -11.80 -8.88
N ARG A 725 -18.41 -13.05 -8.51
CA ARG A 725 -17.64 -13.80 -7.53
C ARG A 725 -16.42 -14.44 -8.20
N ILE A 726 -15.23 -13.91 -7.88
CA ILE A 726 -13.96 -14.44 -8.35
C ILE A 726 -13.76 -15.86 -7.81
N PRO A 727 -13.36 -16.83 -8.63
CA PRO A 727 -13.14 -18.21 -8.20
C PRO A 727 -12.16 -18.32 -7.02
N SER A 728 -12.46 -19.25 -6.11
CA SER A 728 -11.55 -19.57 -5.00
C SER A 728 -10.25 -20.19 -5.51
N TYR A 729 -9.16 -19.99 -4.79
CA TYR A 729 -7.87 -20.51 -5.18
C TYR A 729 -7.00 -20.91 -3.99
N HIS A 730 -6.05 -21.81 -4.25
CA HIS A 730 -5.04 -22.26 -3.32
C HIS A 730 -3.66 -21.86 -3.83
N LEU A 731 -2.82 -21.39 -2.93
CA LEU A 731 -1.40 -21.14 -3.19
C LEU A 731 -0.58 -22.00 -2.24
N LEU A 732 0.38 -22.71 -2.77
CA LEU A 732 1.40 -23.43 -2.01
C LEU A 732 2.77 -22.93 -2.45
N ASN A 733 3.55 -22.44 -1.50
CA ASN A 733 4.93 -22.03 -1.72
C ASN A 733 5.83 -22.88 -0.83
N ALA A 734 7.04 -23.15 -1.27
CA ALA A 734 8.05 -23.78 -0.44
C ALA A 734 9.43 -23.25 -0.79
N GLY A 735 10.32 -23.34 0.18
CA GLY A 735 11.70 -22.95 -0.02
C GLY A 735 12.66 -23.68 0.89
N VAL A 736 13.91 -23.62 0.52
CA VAL A 736 15.04 -24.12 1.27
C VAL A 736 16.10 -23.03 1.38
N SER A 737 16.62 -22.84 2.57
CA SER A 737 17.77 -21.96 2.80
C SER A 737 18.87 -22.70 3.51
N TRP A 738 20.10 -22.48 3.07
CA TRP A 738 21.29 -22.99 3.71
C TRP A 738 22.20 -21.84 4.12
N SER A 739 22.63 -21.84 5.38
CA SER A 739 23.58 -20.89 5.94
C SER A 739 24.83 -21.58 6.43
N GLY A 740 25.98 -21.09 6.07
CA GLY A 740 27.27 -21.62 6.46
C GLY A 740 28.33 -20.52 6.54
N HIS A 741 29.55 -20.91 6.89
CA HIS A 741 30.66 -19.98 7.00
C HIS A 741 31.87 -20.46 6.18
N ILE A 742 32.49 -19.56 5.48
CA ILE A 742 33.80 -19.73 4.85
C ILE A 742 34.77 -18.82 5.59
N ARG A 743 35.52 -19.35 6.56
CA ARG A 743 36.33 -18.57 7.50
C ARG A 743 35.46 -17.60 8.32
N LYS A 744 35.61 -16.26 8.12
CA LYS A 744 34.83 -15.21 8.79
C LYS A 744 33.63 -14.76 7.97
N LEU A 745 33.51 -15.21 6.72
CA LEU A 745 32.44 -14.83 5.82
C LEU A 745 31.27 -15.79 5.96
N GLY A 746 30.14 -15.32 6.40
CA GLY A 746 28.85 -16.04 6.36
C GLY A 746 28.32 -16.09 4.92
N LEU A 747 27.84 -17.23 4.52
CA LEU A 747 27.19 -17.45 3.21
C LEU A 747 25.79 -18.00 3.44
N VAL A 748 24.79 -17.37 2.85
CA VAL A 748 23.41 -17.86 2.80
C VAL A 748 23.02 -18.09 1.35
N LEU A 749 22.54 -19.28 1.07
CA LEU A 749 21.95 -19.67 -0.21
C LEU A 749 20.47 -19.95 -0.01
N PHE A 750 19.61 -19.56 -0.94
CA PHE A 750 18.21 -19.89 -0.86
C PHE A 750 17.63 -20.24 -2.24
N LEU A 751 16.61 -21.07 -2.22
CA LEU A 751 15.82 -21.49 -3.35
C LEU A 751 14.35 -21.52 -2.92
N ASN A 752 13.49 -20.76 -3.62
CA ASN A 752 12.07 -20.71 -3.32
C ASN A 752 11.27 -21.06 -4.58
N VAL A 753 10.21 -21.80 -4.43
CA VAL A 753 9.21 -22.07 -5.46
C VAL A 753 7.89 -21.43 -4.98
N ASN A 754 7.46 -20.39 -5.66
CA ASN A 754 6.15 -19.79 -5.45
C ASN A 754 5.11 -20.47 -6.32
N ASN A 755 3.88 -20.60 -5.82
CA ASN A 755 2.75 -21.21 -6.52
C ASN A 755 3.11 -22.60 -7.11
N ILE A 756 3.55 -23.53 -6.25
CA ILE A 756 3.94 -24.90 -6.63
C ILE A 756 2.84 -25.62 -7.39
N LEU A 757 1.57 -25.35 -7.01
CA LEU A 757 0.39 -25.95 -7.62
C LEU A 757 0.11 -25.44 -9.04
N ASP A 758 0.83 -24.43 -9.48
CA ASP A 758 0.63 -23.74 -10.76
C ASP A 758 -0.83 -23.26 -10.94
N SER A 759 -1.42 -22.79 -9.84
CA SER A 759 -2.79 -22.30 -9.81
C SER A 759 -2.91 -21.03 -10.65
N SER A 760 -3.78 -21.04 -11.66
CA SER A 760 -4.20 -19.83 -12.35
C SER A 760 -5.23 -19.14 -11.47
N TYR A 761 -4.98 -17.89 -11.06
CA TYR A 761 -5.89 -17.16 -10.20
C TYR A 761 -5.92 -15.67 -10.52
N ILE A 762 -6.98 -15.02 -10.07
CA ILE A 762 -7.24 -13.61 -10.27
C ILE A 762 -6.95 -12.89 -8.97
N GLU A 763 -6.08 -11.89 -9.02
CA GLU A 763 -5.73 -11.10 -7.85
C GLU A 763 -6.78 -10.03 -7.52
N ARG A 764 -7.36 -9.42 -8.55
CA ARG A 764 -8.37 -8.37 -8.44
C ARG A 764 -9.16 -8.28 -9.73
N GLY A 765 -10.37 -7.73 -9.65
CA GLY A 765 -11.16 -7.48 -10.83
C GLY A 765 -12.27 -6.47 -10.63
N LYS A 766 -12.79 -6.03 -11.76
CA LYS A 766 -13.93 -5.14 -11.89
C LYS A 766 -15.12 -5.96 -12.35
N ASP A 767 -16.25 -5.73 -11.69
CA ASP A 767 -17.53 -6.24 -12.10
C ASP A 767 -18.00 -5.55 -13.39
N GLY A 768 -18.71 -6.29 -14.21
CA GLY A 768 -19.33 -5.77 -15.42
C GLY A 768 -20.84 -5.72 -15.34
N SER A 769 -21.48 -5.44 -16.46
CA SER A 769 -22.95 -5.23 -16.52
C SER A 769 -23.78 -6.51 -16.32
N THR A 770 -23.22 -7.69 -16.56
CA THR A 770 -23.91 -8.98 -16.41
C THR A 770 -23.62 -9.68 -15.10
N HIS A 771 -22.73 -9.14 -14.27
CA HIS A 771 -22.23 -9.72 -13.02
C HIS A 771 -21.68 -11.16 -13.16
N ALA A 772 -21.26 -11.50 -14.38
CA ALA A 772 -20.76 -12.81 -14.78
C ALA A 772 -19.38 -12.70 -15.45
N SER A 773 -18.80 -13.86 -15.80
CA SER A 773 -17.45 -13.93 -16.35
C SER A 773 -17.31 -13.27 -17.74
N ASP A 774 -18.39 -13.09 -18.48
CA ASP A 774 -18.40 -12.50 -19.82
C ASP A 774 -18.19 -10.98 -19.83
N SER A 775 -18.61 -10.28 -18.76
CA SER A 775 -18.38 -8.83 -18.59
C SER A 775 -17.32 -8.48 -17.56
N PHE A 776 -16.80 -9.47 -16.83
CA PHE A 776 -15.76 -9.28 -15.83
C PHE A 776 -14.40 -8.99 -16.48
N THR A 777 -13.63 -8.11 -15.85
CA THR A 777 -12.21 -7.88 -16.18
C THR A 777 -11.33 -7.93 -14.94
N GLY A 778 -10.14 -8.56 -15.05
CA GLY A 778 -9.27 -8.75 -13.90
C GLY A 778 -7.77 -8.69 -14.20
N TYR A 779 -7.00 -8.80 -13.14
CA TYR A 779 -5.56 -9.01 -13.18
C TYR A 779 -5.26 -10.45 -12.78
N TRP A 780 -4.76 -11.22 -13.71
CA TRP A 780 -4.29 -12.59 -13.49
C TRP A 780 -2.87 -12.56 -12.93
N ALA A 781 -2.63 -13.42 -11.97
CA ALA A 781 -1.34 -13.55 -11.30
C ALA A 781 -0.35 -14.42 -12.08
N ASP A 782 0.92 -14.39 -11.64
CA ASP A 782 1.98 -15.27 -12.12
C ASP A 782 1.67 -16.73 -11.79
N GLY A 783 2.06 -17.63 -12.68
CA GLY A 783 2.07 -19.07 -12.47
C GLY A 783 3.16 -19.51 -11.49
N ARG A 784 3.58 -20.78 -11.61
CA ARG A 784 4.69 -21.32 -10.82
C ARG A 784 5.99 -20.59 -11.13
N ASN A 785 6.66 -20.06 -10.08
CA ASN A 785 7.86 -19.24 -10.20
C ASN A 785 8.98 -19.75 -9.29
N LEU A 786 10.17 -19.94 -9.87
CA LEU A 786 11.38 -20.38 -9.16
C LEU A 786 12.30 -19.18 -8.90
N ASN A 787 12.61 -18.93 -7.62
CA ASN A 787 13.47 -17.83 -7.22
C ASN A 787 14.67 -18.35 -6.44
N PHE A 788 15.84 -17.81 -6.68
CA PHE A 788 17.05 -18.20 -5.97
C PHE A 788 18.00 -17.02 -5.78
N GLY A 789 18.89 -17.16 -4.82
CA GLY A 789 19.88 -16.14 -4.56
C GLY A 789 20.90 -16.52 -3.53
N LEU A 790 21.80 -15.59 -3.32
CA LEU A 790 22.89 -15.70 -2.34
C LEU A 790 23.07 -14.41 -1.56
N ARG A 791 23.59 -14.57 -0.34
CA ARG A 791 23.92 -13.46 0.55
C ARG A 791 25.22 -13.75 1.29
N LEU A 792 26.09 -12.77 1.32
CA LEU A 792 27.34 -12.75 2.03
C LEU A 792 27.23 -11.84 3.25
N VAL A 793 27.68 -12.27 4.40
CA VAL A 793 27.63 -11.51 5.67
C VAL A 793 28.99 -11.53 6.33
N LEU A 794 29.48 -10.34 6.73
CA LEU A 794 30.77 -10.13 7.39
C LEU A 794 30.58 -9.48 8.76
#